data_786039267580feb0c29655eb281eebdd
#
_entry.id   786039267580feb0c29655eb281eebdd
#
_cell.length_a   1.000
_cell.length_b   1.000
_cell.length_c   1.000
_cell.angle_alpha   90.00
_cell.angle_beta   90.00
_cell.angle_gamma   90.00
#
_symmetry.space_group_name_H-M   'P 1'
#
loop_
_entity.id
_entity.type
_entity.pdbx_description
1 polymer ?
#
loop_
_entity_poly.entity_id
_entity_poly.type
_entity_poly.pdbx_seq_one_letter_code
_entity_poly.pdbx_strand_id
1 'polypeptide(L)'
;MPLPSRTRLALTTALTTGLTTALVLTGPALAQTASQTPPPTPAASEAIASSAAALPPGVEADWLSPRPRPTLYTEAAGLPSRRDTMAAVDYVASSQIAAMAAEPIALSTGSNLTQMSSNWVAATFYVGAARLARVTEDPKTLRFLSAVADHYNYSLRGARSGKTLLNADDIAIGDLYEELYARRGQEGVLMPLRQRLDWQIPHLARAEETPALVWWWADALYMAPPVLARMSAITGDPKYLNAADKEWRRTADRLWVPEERLFLRDERFKDQDHRDADGDRIYWSRANGWVMGGLARWLESVPADLPSRPFYVDLFQTMAGRIAELQQDDGLWRASLLDPGAYPEAETSGSVFYVYALAWGVNHGLLDREAYLPHVLKGWAALNRHVLPSGLLGAAQKTGDQPVSTAADDTGLYATGTYILAGLEIADLNGPAQSLPEPEPARDTAEVIAATTPTPPAPVTVRGPEETRRREAEMRATAALSYDPAVLGRPSTIAPLAPPPADLQTPRAVARFAPDRLDDLLWENDRVAHRIYGPALEEREPPSGSGIDVWAKRVRYPFMDRQLKFPNYHVDRGEGLDYYDVGRGRGAGGLGVWYDNKLWTSRNFSTHAITRTGGDEARFSVTYRPWPVDVVRNVWETREFSLPLGSNFTRMTSTLNSNSDAPLIVGIGISKRRNANGAGFVTRDAANGRIMFWEPEDPEHGSLGIAVVADPSMVEGFAEDADNYLMLVRVTPGRPFVYYMGSAWSRGLDFPDRRSWEAFVADQAFDFRPAP
;
A
#
# COMPACT_ATOMS: atom_id res chain seq x y z
N MET A 1 -26.23 -48.93 28.54
CA MET A 1 -25.46 -49.75 27.59
C MET A 1 -24.23 -48.95 27.22
N PRO A 2 -23.02 -49.51 27.38
CA PRO A 2 -21.78 -48.74 27.47
C PRO A 2 -21.11 -48.48 26.11
N LEU A 3 -20.38 -47.37 26.04
CA LEU A 3 -19.49 -46.97 24.97
C LEU A 3 -18.18 -47.77 24.95
N PRO A 4 -17.55 -48.04 23.81
CA PRO A 4 -16.23 -48.67 23.78
C PRO A 4 -15.07 -47.68 23.82
N SER A 5 -14.02 -48.13 24.46
CA SER A 5 -12.76 -47.52 24.83
C SER A 5 -11.89 -47.03 23.66
N ARG A 6 -11.19 -45.91 23.90
CA ARG A 6 -10.12 -45.35 23.06
C ARG A 6 -8.79 -46.10 23.31
N THR A 7 -8.17 -46.59 22.26
CA THR A 7 -6.79 -47.11 22.24
C THR A 7 -5.83 -45.96 22.01
N ARG A 8 -4.89 -45.75 22.93
CA ARG A 8 -3.76 -44.81 22.78
C ARG A 8 -2.61 -45.52 22.05
N LEU A 9 -2.11 -44.91 20.99
CA LEU A 9 -0.87 -45.31 20.33
C LEU A 9 0.27 -44.43 20.90
N ALA A 10 1.26 -45.07 21.53
CA ALA A 10 2.47 -44.40 22.00
C ALA A 10 3.51 -44.40 20.87
N LEU A 11 4.04 -43.24 20.55
CA LEU A 11 5.19 -43.09 19.65
C LEU A 11 6.45 -42.92 20.51
N THR A 12 7.35 -43.87 20.38
CA THR A 12 8.68 -43.88 21.01
C THR A 12 9.66 -43.09 20.17
N THR A 13 10.26 -42.05 20.75
CA THR A 13 11.35 -41.29 20.15
C THR A 13 12.70 -41.92 20.51
N ALA A 14 13.47 -42.33 19.51
CA ALA A 14 14.84 -42.78 19.69
C ALA A 14 15.82 -41.58 19.60
N LEU A 15 16.58 -41.38 20.67
CA LEU A 15 17.74 -40.47 20.69
C LEU A 15 18.94 -41.18 20.03
N THR A 16 19.56 -40.57 19.03
CA THR A 16 20.89 -40.90 18.55
C THR A 16 21.88 -39.81 18.97
N THR A 17 22.76 -40.16 19.89
CA THR A 17 23.93 -39.37 20.30
C THR A 17 25.05 -39.53 19.27
N GLY A 18 25.47 -38.42 18.63
CA GLY A 18 26.67 -38.39 17.79
C GLY A 18 27.85 -37.76 18.54
N LEU A 19 28.89 -38.52 18.75
CA LEU A 19 30.18 -38.13 19.31
C LEU A 19 30.95 -37.31 18.24
N THR A 20 31.38 -36.09 18.58
CA THR A 20 32.40 -35.38 17.80
C THR A 20 33.74 -35.43 18.46
N THR A 21 34.67 -36.12 17.83
CA THR A 21 36.07 -36.21 18.22
C THR A 21 36.84 -34.94 17.83
N ALA A 22 37.42 -34.28 18.80
CA ALA A 22 38.36 -33.15 18.56
C ALA A 22 39.78 -33.69 18.26
N LEU A 23 40.34 -33.31 17.13
CA LEU A 23 41.71 -33.57 16.75
C LEU A 23 42.58 -32.37 17.17
N VAL A 24 43.50 -32.59 18.12
CA VAL A 24 44.51 -31.63 18.50
C VAL A 24 45.75 -31.85 17.61
N LEU A 25 46.14 -30.85 16.81
CA LEU A 25 47.41 -30.83 16.11
C LEU A 25 48.35 -29.81 16.77
N THR A 26 49.39 -30.32 17.37
CA THR A 26 50.56 -29.60 17.87
C THR A 26 51.58 -29.42 16.73
N GLY A 27 52.01 -28.21 16.47
CA GLY A 27 53.12 -27.87 15.58
C GLY A 27 54.06 -26.84 16.22
N PRO A 28 55.32 -26.80 15.88
CA PRO A 28 56.41 -26.30 16.75
C PRO A 28 56.65 -24.79 16.65
N ALA A 29 57.17 -24.28 17.77
CA ALA A 29 57.68 -22.93 17.93
C ALA A 29 58.89 -22.62 17.01
N LEU A 30 58.92 -21.48 16.36
CA LEU A 30 60.08 -20.87 15.74
C LEU A 30 60.33 -19.47 16.31
N ALA A 31 61.60 -19.23 16.58
CA ALA A 31 62.20 -18.17 17.36
C ALA A 31 61.98 -16.76 16.78
N GLN A 32 61.81 -15.79 17.70
CA GLN A 32 61.92 -14.37 17.47
C GLN A 32 63.32 -13.97 17.06
N THR A 33 63.45 -13.25 15.92
CA THR A 33 64.62 -12.36 15.66
C THR A 33 64.10 -10.91 15.62
N ALA A 34 64.61 -10.11 16.54
CA ALA A 34 64.33 -8.67 16.59
C ALA A 34 65.03 -7.99 15.40
N SER A 35 64.25 -7.23 14.61
CA SER A 35 64.74 -6.28 13.62
C SER A 35 64.49 -4.86 14.09
N GLN A 36 65.51 -4.06 14.25
CA GLN A 36 65.51 -2.65 14.64
C GLN A 36 64.96 -1.81 13.47
N THR A 37 63.94 -0.99 13.72
CA THR A 37 63.41 0.03 12.82
C THR A 37 64.20 1.34 12.97
N PRO A 38 64.65 2.03 11.89
CA PRO A 38 65.20 3.36 11.96
C PRO A 38 64.11 4.44 12.17
N PRO A 39 64.50 5.65 12.68
CA PRO A 39 63.54 6.70 13.00
C PRO A 39 62.93 7.34 11.75
N PRO A 40 61.64 7.85 11.81
CA PRO A 40 60.97 8.42 10.64
C PRO A 40 61.49 9.81 10.28
N THR A 41 61.73 10.01 8.99
CA THR A 41 61.98 11.30 8.35
C THR A 41 60.68 12.13 8.28
N PRO A 42 60.71 13.45 8.55
CA PRO A 42 59.54 14.29 8.46
C PRO A 42 59.37 14.79 7.03
N ALA A 43 58.44 14.22 6.26
CA ALA A 43 57.83 14.83 5.07
C ALA A 43 56.74 13.91 4.49
N ALA A 44 55.49 14.10 4.88
CA ALA A 44 54.27 13.83 4.10
C ALA A 44 53.04 14.27 4.90
N SER A 45 52.97 15.56 5.17
CA SER A 45 51.73 16.23 5.57
C SER A 45 51.15 16.92 4.34
N GLU A 46 50.59 16.12 3.45
CA GLU A 46 49.69 16.59 2.40
C GLU A 46 49.11 15.34 1.70
N ALA A 47 47.81 15.17 1.82
CA ALA A 47 46.90 14.27 1.12
C ALA A 47 46.17 13.27 2.03
N ILE A 48 45.51 13.76 3.07
CA ILE A 48 44.21 13.19 3.46
C ILE A 48 43.14 14.13 2.89
N ALA A 49 42.99 14.10 1.56
CA ALA A 49 41.74 14.47 0.94
C ALA A 49 40.75 13.40 1.38
N SER A 50 39.86 13.75 2.30
CA SER A 50 38.74 12.93 2.68
C SER A 50 37.96 12.57 1.41
N SER A 51 38.01 11.31 1.00
CA SER A 51 36.99 10.80 0.09
C SER A 51 35.68 10.92 0.86
N ALA A 52 34.92 11.98 0.61
CA ALA A 52 33.56 12.08 1.05
C ALA A 52 32.86 10.85 0.48
N ALA A 53 32.55 9.88 1.34
CA ALA A 53 31.74 8.75 0.94
C ALA A 53 30.48 9.31 0.27
N ALA A 54 30.17 8.84 -0.93
CA ALA A 54 28.99 9.29 -1.64
C ALA A 54 27.75 9.03 -0.77
N LEU A 55 26.92 10.07 -0.62
CA LEU A 55 25.68 9.95 0.15
C LEU A 55 24.79 8.84 -0.44
N PRO A 56 24.05 8.10 0.39
CA PRO A 56 23.04 7.17 -0.12
C PRO A 56 22.06 7.89 -1.07
N PRO A 57 21.58 7.23 -2.14
CA PRO A 57 20.64 7.84 -3.07
C PRO A 57 19.42 8.42 -2.34
N GLY A 58 19.07 9.67 -2.65
CA GLY A 58 17.91 10.36 -2.05
C GLY A 58 18.16 10.99 -0.67
N VAL A 59 19.40 10.93 -0.14
CA VAL A 59 19.77 11.57 1.13
C VAL A 59 20.45 12.93 0.86
N GLU A 60 19.99 13.97 1.54
CA GLU A 60 20.59 15.30 1.50
C GLU A 60 21.65 15.48 2.60
N ALA A 61 22.76 16.13 2.27
CA ALA A 61 23.89 16.31 3.20
C ALA A 61 23.51 17.05 4.49
N ASP A 62 22.59 17.99 4.42
CA ASP A 62 22.14 18.77 5.59
C ASP A 62 21.30 17.93 6.59
N TRP A 63 20.73 16.79 6.16
CA TRP A 63 20.05 15.88 7.09
C TRP A 63 21.01 15.21 8.07
N LEU A 64 22.27 15.01 7.69
CA LEU A 64 23.30 14.42 8.54
C LEU A 64 23.84 15.39 9.62
N SER A 65 23.37 16.62 9.64
CA SER A 65 23.83 17.67 10.57
C SER A 65 22.71 18.00 11.55
N PRO A 66 22.63 17.38 12.74
CA PRO A 66 21.64 17.71 13.75
C PRO A 66 21.82 19.12 14.29
N ARG A 67 20.76 19.71 14.88
CA ARG A 67 20.84 20.99 15.58
C ARG A 67 21.80 20.86 16.77
N PRO A 68 22.42 21.95 17.21
CA PRO A 68 23.25 21.95 18.44
C PRO A 68 22.43 21.53 19.67
N ARG A 69 23.07 20.78 20.59
CA ARG A 69 22.42 20.35 21.83
C ARG A 69 22.10 21.56 22.71
N PRO A 70 20.83 21.81 23.06
CA PRO A 70 20.45 22.88 23.96
C PRO A 70 20.59 22.47 25.43
N THR A 71 20.36 23.41 26.34
CA THR A 71 20.10 23.06 27.73
C THR A 71 18.76 22.37 27.82
N LEU A 72 18.74 21.16 28.35
CA LEU A 72 17.53 20.36 28.49
C LEU A 72 16.80 20.75 29.79
N TYR A 73 15.48 20.62 29.77
CA TYR A 73 14.62 20.99 30.88
C TYR A 73 14.88 20.16 32.13
N THR A 74 14.84 20.83 33.30
CA THR A 74 14.81 20.22 34.64
C THR A 74 13.68 20.82 35.45
N GLU A 75 13.09 20.03 36.34
CA GLU A 75 11.95 20.46 37.15
C GLU A 75 12.24 21.71 38.02
N ALA A 76 13.48 21.85 38.47
CA ALA A 76 13.92 23.03 39.26
C ALA A 76 13.82 24.37 38.49
N ALA A 77 13.69 24.31 37.15
CA ALA A 77 13.56 25.52 36.34
C ALA A 77 12.16 26.14 36.35
N GLY A 78 11.16 25.53 37.04
CA GLY A 78 9.76 25.96 37.01
C GLY A 78 9.10 25.66 35.65
N LEU A 79 8.15 26.51 35.20
CA LEU A 79 7.50 26.34 33.92
C LEU A 79 8.51 26.50 32.78
N PRO A 80 8.58 25.53 31.84
CA PRO A 80 9.51 25.61 30.71
C PRO A 80 9.15 26.75 29.77
N SER A 81 10.17 27.46 29.25
CA SER A 81 9.92 28.46 28.22
C SER A 81 9.64 27.78 26.86
N ARG A 82 8.74 28.39 26.04
CA ARG A 82 8.47 27.94 24.69
C ARG A 82 9.78 27.81 23.86
N ARG A 83 10.65 28.82 23.95
CA ARG A 83 11.91 28.86 23.20
C ARG A 83 12.80 27.68 23.52
N ASP A 84 13.03 27.40 24.79
CA ASP A 84 13.97 26.36 25.22
C ASP A 84 13.38 24.96 24.96
N THR A 85 12.07 24.81 25.11
CA THR A 85 11.35 23.59 24.77
C THR A 85 11.45 23.30 23.25
N MET A 86 11.18 24.30 22.42
CA MET A 86 11.29 24.15 20.96
C MET A 86 12.72 23.83 20.53
N ALA A 87 13.74 24.41 21.18
CA ALA A 87 15.15 24.07 20.92
C ALA A 87 15.46 22.60 21.24
N ALA A 88 14.90 22.07 22.34
CA ALA A 88 15.05 20.64 22.69
C ALA A 88 14.34 19.73 21.68
N VAL A 89 13.12 20.10 21.28
CA VAL A 89 12.35 19.37 20.26
C VAL A 89 13.09 19.33 18.91
N ASP A 90 13.58 20.49 18.42
CA ASP A 90 14.34 20.59 17.18
C ASP A 90 15.66 19.78 17.23
N TYR A 91 16.33 19.80 18.38
CA TYR A 91 17.55 19.00 18.58
C TYR A 91 17.25 17.51 18.45
N VAL A 92 16.24 16.99 19.16
CA VAL A 92 15.87 15.57 19.14
C VAL A 92 15.35 15.16 17.77
N ALA A 93 14.48 15.96 17.15
CA ALA A 93 13.95 15.69 15.81
C ALA A 93 15.07 15.64 14.75
N SER A 94 15.96 16.64 14.72
CA SER A 94 17.06 16.69 13.76
C SER A 94 18.08 15.58 13.99
N SER A 95 18.31 15.18 15.24
CA SER A 95 19.20 14.05 15.57
C SER A 95 18.61 12.72 15.06
N GLN A 96 17.28 12.53 15.20
CA GLN A 96 16.62 11.34 14.68
C GLN A 96 16.63 11.32 13.14
N ILE A 97 16.39 12.44 12.48
CA ILE A 97 16.52 12.55 11.02
C ILE A 97 17.95 12.17 10.60
N ALA A 98 18.97 12.69 11.29
CA ALA A 98 20.36 12.37 10.99
C ALA A 98 20.69 10.88 11.17
N ALA A 99 20.19 10.27 12.23
CA ALA A 99 20.38 8.83 12.47
C ALA A 99 19.71 7.98 11.37
N MET A 100 18.49 8.34 10.95
CA MET A 100 17.79 7.64 9.86
C MET A 100 18.50 7.82 8.51
N ALA A 101 18.97 9.03 8.21
CA ALA A 101 19.66 9.36 6.96
C ALA A 101 21.07 8.74 6.86
N ALA A 102 21.71 8.44 7.99
CA ALA A 102 23.04 7.83 8.05
C ALA A 102 23.04 6.31 7.78
N GLU A 103 21.88 5.67 7.79
CA GLU A 103 21.78 4.22 7.49
C GLU A 103 22.22 3.93 6.05
N PRO A 104 22.98 2.83 5.80
CA PRO A 104 23.53 2.51 4.47
C PRO A 104 22.46 2.36 3.37
N ILE A 105 21.25 1.98 3.77
CA ILE A 105 20.09 1.87 2.90
C ILE A 105 18.98 2.73 3.52
N ALA A 106 19.12 4.05 3.43
CA ALA A 106 18.24 4.99 4.09
C ALA A 106 16.79 4.86 3.61
N LEU A 107 16.58 4.74 2.30
CA LEU A 107 15.26 4.53 1.69
C LEU A 107 15.13 3.06 1.26
N SER A 108 14.40 2.28 2.03
CA SER A 108 14.32 0.83 1.88
C SER A 108 12.89 0.33 2.00
N THR A 109 12.56 -0.73 1.26
CA THR A 109 11.35 -1.53 1.47
C THR A 109 11.52 -2.57 2.60
N GLY A 110 12.71 -2.63 3.19
CA GLY A 110 13.09 -3.62 4.19
C GLY A 110 12.37 -3.47 5.54
N SER A 111 12.61 -4.45 6.38
CA SER A 111 12.05 -4.53 7.73
C SER A 111 12.89 -3.82 8.79
N ASN A 112 13.97 -3.14 8.42
CA ASN A 112 14.80 -2.40 9.37
C ASN A 112 13.98 -1.24 9.95
N LEU A 113 13.81 -1.25 11.26
CA LEU A 113 12.94 -0.32 11.99
C LEU A 113 13.58 1.06 12.19
N THR A 114 14.86 1.23 11.90
CA THR A 114 15.59 2.50 12.04
C THR A 114 15.68 3.29 10.74
N GLN A 115 15.29 2.71 9.63
CA GLN A 115 15.39 3.31 8.30
C GLN A 115 14.24 4.25 7.97
N MET A 116 14.48 5.12 6.99
CA MET A 116 13.44 5.94 6.34
C MET A 116 12.47 5.03 5.57
N SER A 117 11.48 4.48 6.23
CA SER A 117 10.57 3.46 5.69
C SER A 117 9.12 3.89 5.81
N SER A 118 8.22 3.22 5.10
CA SER A 118 6.77 3.41 5.23
C SER A 118 6.12 2.49 6.28
N ASN A 119 6.91 1.81 7.12
CA ASN A 119 6.37 0.98 8.20
C ASN A 119 5.82 1.83 9.36
N TRP A 120 5.01 1.22 10.23
CA TRP A 120 4.36 1.91 11.36
C TRP A 120 5.34 2.54 12.35
N VAL A 121 6.53 1.94 12.56
CA VAL A 121 7.54 2.46 13.50
C VAL A 121 8.10 3.79 12.99
N ALA A 122 8.43 3.88 11.69
CA ALA A 122 8.84 5.12 11.06
C ALA A 122 7.67 6.11 10.93
N ALA A 123 6.48 5.63 10.60
CA ALA A 123 5.28 6.46 10.48
C ALA A 123 4.97 7.22 11.79
N THR A 124 5.15 6.58 12.95
CA THR A 124 4.91 7.25 14.25
C THR A 124 5.91 8.37 14.53
N PHE A 125 7.15 8.27 14.03
CA PHE A 125 8.08 9.41 14.03
C PHE A 125 7.60 10.52 13.10
N TYR A 126 7.12 10.18 11.90
CA TYR A 126 6.66 11.18 10.93
C TYR A 126 5.45 11.96 11.43
N VAL A 127 4.58 11.36 12.23
CA VAL A 127 3.47 12.08 12.90
C VAL A 127 4.01 13.27 13.71
N GLY A 128 5.00 13.05 14.57
CA GLY A 128 5.63 14.13 15.35
C GLY A 128 6.37 15.14 14.48
N ALA A 129 7.18 14.66 13.54
CA ALA A 129 7.95 15.51 12.64
C ALA A 129 7.07 16.38 11.72
N ALA A 130 5.94 15.84 11.25
CA ALA A 130 4.97 16.59 10.44
C ALA A 130 4.29 17.69 11.26
N ARG A 131 3.93 17.39 12.52
CA ARG A 131 3.37 18.39 13.43
C ARG A 131 4.40 19.48 13.75
N LEU A 132 5.66 19.12 14.00
CA LEU A 132 6.75 20.09 14.20
C LEU A 132 6.92 20.98 12.95
N ALA A 133 6.95 20.38 11.77
CA ALA A 133 7.06 21.12 10.52
C ALA A 133 5.89 22.08 10.28
N ARG A 134 4.69 21.75 10.77
CA ARG A 134 3.52 22.65 10.72
C ARG A 134 3.72 23.90 11.56
N VAL A 135 4.37 23.75 12.72
CA VAL A 135 4.59 24.86 13.67
C VAL A 135 5.81 25.72 13.31
N THR A 136 6.87 25.08 12.80
CA THR A 136 8.16 25.75 12.56
C THR A 136 8.37 26.15 11.10
N GLU A 137 7.66 25.51 10.17
CA GLU A 137 7.88 25.62 8.72
C GLU A 137 9.34 25.32 8.32
N ASP A 138 10.05 24.49 9.10
CA ASP A 138 11.44 24.13 8.83
C ASP A 138 11.59 23.42 7.49
N PRO A 139 12.27 24.01 6.50
CA PRO A 139 12.37 23.44 5.16
C PRO A 139 13.17 22.12 5.13
N LYS A 140 14.06 21.89 6.09
CA LYS A 140 14.84 20.67 6.20
C LYS A 140 13.93 19.49 6.55
N THR A 141 13.11 19.64 7.58
CA THR A 141 12.15 18.61 8.01
C THR A 141 11.10 18.35 6.90
N LEU A 142 10.62 19.40 6.24
CA LEU A 142 9.68 19.27 5.13
C LEU A 142 10.26 18.52 3.93
N ARG A 143 11.53 18.79 3.56
CA ARG A 143 12.18 18.03 2.47
C ARG A 143 12.38 16.57 2.84
N PHE A 144 12.79 16.30 4.09
CA PHE A 144 12.92 14.92 4.58
C PHE A 144 11.60 14.14 4.48
N LEU A 145 10.51 14.70 5.02
CA LEU A 145 9.18 14.09 4.97
C LEU A 145 8.69 13.88 3.53
N SER A 146 8.94 14.89 2.66
CA SER A 146 8.59 14.81 1.24
C SER A 146 9.36 13.71 0.53
N ALA A 147 10.68 13.61 0.75
CA ALA A 147 11.52 12.61 0.12
C ALA A 147 11.10 11.18 0.49
N VAL A 148 10.70 10.95 1.75
CA VAL A 148 10.14 9.66 2.17
C VAL A 148 8.85 9.34 1.41
N ALA A 149 7.88 10.26 1.41
CA ALA A 149 6.60 10.05 0.76
C ALA A 149 6.74 9.86 -0.76
N ASP A 150 7.56 10.67 -1.40
CA ASP A 150 7.83 10.62 -2.85
C ASP A 150 8.53 9.29 -3.23
N HIS A 151 9.49 8.82 -2.42
CA HIS A 151 10.18 7.54 -2.65
C HIS A 151 9.19 6.35 -2.69
N TYR A 152 8.23 6.32 -1.78
CA TYR A 152 7.20 5.27 -1.73
C TYR A 152 6.01 5.57 -2.64
N ASN A 153 6.02 6.66 -3.42
CA ASN A 153 4.91 7.09 -4.26
C ASN A 153 3.58 7.07 -3.47
N TYR A 154 3.63 7.55 -2.23
CA TYR A 154 2.49 7.59 -1.29
C TYR A 154 1.79 6.24 -1.06
N SER A 155 2.47 5.14 -1.39
CA SER A 155 1.90 3.80 -1.17
C SER A 155 1.90 3.44 0.31
N LEU A 156 0.92 2.62 0.71
CA LEU A 156 0.89 2.01 2.03
C LEU A 156 1.52 0.62 1.95
N ARG A 157 2.17 0.21 3.02
CA ARG A 157 2.55 -1.20 3.16
C ARG A 157 1.28 -2.03 3.11
N GLY A 158 1.39 -3.16 2.54
CA GLY A 158 0.25 -4.03 2.45
C GLY A 158 0.72 -5.34 1.92
N ALA A 159 0.47 -6.33 2.69
CA ALA A 159 0.89 -7.63 2.33
C ALA A 159 0.05 -8.20 1.20
N ARG A 160 0.56 -9.29 0.71
CA ARG A 160 0.04 -10.09 -0.38
C ARG A 160 -1.23 -10.88 0.00
N SER A 161 -1.91 -10.59 1.12
CA SER A 161 -3.15 -11.26 1.51
C SER A 161 -4.17 -10.28 2.08
N GLY A 162 -5.45 -10.51 1.84
CA GLY A 162 -6.56 -9.64 2.26
C GLY A 162 -6.56 -9.30 3.76
N LYS A 163 -6.18 -10.24 4.63
CA LYS A 163 -6.11 -9.99 6.08
C LYS A 163 -5.11 -8.90 6.48
N THR A 164 -4.01 -8.78 5.76
CA THR A 164 -2.97 -7.78 6.06
C THR A 164 -3.31 -6.41 5.51
N LEU A 165 -4.21 -6.31 4.53
CA LEU A 165 -4.74 -5.02 4.07
C LEU A 165 -5.63 -4.35 5.13
N LEU A 166 -6.12 -5.08 6.13
CA LEU A 166 -6.90 -4.56 7.25
C LEU A 166 -6.05 -4.07 8.42
N ASN A 167 -4.73 -4.25 8.37
CA ASN A 167 -3.85 -3.89 9.46
C ASN A 167 -3.85 -2.38 9.71
N ALA A 168 -4.18 -1.97 10.95
CA ALA A 168 -4.16 -0.57 11.38
C ALA A 168 -2.77 0.06 11.28
N ASP A 169 -1.71 -0.71 11.54
CA ASP A 169 -0.33 -0.23 11.51
C ASP A 169 0.07 0.33 10.12
N ASP A 170 -0.45 -0.29 9.05
CA ASP A 170 -0.17 0.17 7.68
C ASP A 170 -0.86 1.50 7.35
N ILE A 171 -1.87 1.90 8.14
CA ILE A 171 -2.58 3.17 7.96
C ILE A 171 -1.83 4.34 8.61
N ALA A 172 -0.97 4.10 9.59
CA ALA A 172 -0.29 5.14 10.34
C ALA A 172 0.48 6.14 9.45
N ILE A 173 1.08 5.69 8.33
CA ILE A 173 1.77 6.57 7.36
C ILE A 173 0.81 7.55 6.67
N GLY A 174 -0.49 7.27 6.69
CA GLY A 174 -1.53 8.15 6.14
C GLY A 174 -1.55 9.53 6.78
N ASP A 175 -1.18 9.65 8.05
CA ASP A 175 -1.07 10.94 8.73
C ASP A 175 -0.08 11.89 8.01
N LEU A 176 1.07 11.35 7.60
CA LEU A 176 2.04 12.10 6.78
C LEU A 176 1.45 12.51 5.42
N TYR A 177 0.73 11.60 4.76
CA TYR A 177 0.17 11.89 3.44
C TYR A 177 -0.93 12.94 3.51
N GLU A 178 -1.76 12.93 4.54
CA GLU A 178 -2.77 13.97 4.79
C GLU A 178 -2.13 15.33 5.08
N GLU A 179 -1.02 15.35 5.84
CA GLU A 179 -0.27 16.59 6.08
C GLU A 179 0.33 17.16 4.79
N LEU A 180 0.94 16.32 3.97
CA LEU A 180 1.49 16.74 2.67
C LEU A 180 0.40 17.17 1.70
N TYR A 181 -0.77 16.51 1.72
CA TYR A 181 -1.93 16.93 0.95
C TYR A 181 -2.43 18.32 1.35
N ALA A 182 -2.58 18.58 2.66
CA ALA A 182 -3.00 19.88 3.17
C ALA A 182 -2.07 21.02 2.69
N ARG A 183 -0.77 20.73 2.58
CA ARG A 183 0.23 21.71 2.11
C ARG A 183 0.28 21.88 0.60
N ARG A 184 0.26 20.77 -0.14
CA ARG A 184 0.51 20.75 -1.59
C ARG A 184 -0.76 20.92 -2.42
N GLY A 185 -1.90 20.50 -1.87
CA GLY A 185 -3.17 20.44 -2.60
C GLY A 185 -3.18 19.44 -3.76
N GLN A 186 -2.21 18.54 -3.85
CA GLN A 186 -2.09 17.57 -4.93
C GLN A 186 -2.86 16.31 -4.59
N GLU A 187 -3.90 16.00 -5.34
CA GLU A 187 -4.78 14.86 -5.13
C GLU A 187 -4.04 13.51 -5.14
N GLY A 188 -3.03 13.37 -6.00
CA GLY A 188 -2.19 12.18 -6.12
C GLY A 188 -1.52 11.75 -4.82
N VAL A 189 -1.27 12.69 -3.91
CA VAL A 189 -0.67 12.42 -2.59
C VAL A 189 -1.57 11.57 -1.71
N LEU A 190 -2.88 11.84 -1.77
CA LEU A 190 -3.87 11.25 -0.86
C LEU A 190 -4.52 9.98 -1.43
N MET A 191 -4.51 9.80 -2.74
CA MET A 191 -5.30 8.77 -3.41
C MET A 191 -4.95 7.32 -3.02
N PRO A 192 -3.68 6.92 -2.83
CA PRO A 192 -3.37 5.56 -2.38
C PRO A 192 -3.94 5.26 -0.99
N LEU A 193 -3.91 6.25 -0.09
CA LEU A 193 -4.53 6.14 1.22
C LEU A 193 -6.05 5.97 1.09
N ARG A 194 -6.71 6.88 0.34
CA ARG A 194 -8.15 6.81 0.12
C ARG A 194 -8.59 5.47 -0.46
N GLN A 195 -7.89 4.94 -1.47
CA GLN A 195 -8.17 3.62 -2.05
C GLN A 195 -8.08 2.50 -1.00
N ARG A 196 -7.07 2.54 -0.12
CA ARG A 196 -6.93 1.58 0.96
C ARG A 196 -8.09 1.68 1.94
N LEU A 197 -8.46 2.88 2.37
CA LEU A 197 -9.55 3.10 3.32
C LEU A 197 -10.90 2.69 2.71
N ASP A 198 -11.19 3.07 1.46
CA ASP A 198 -12.41 2.66 0.75
C ASP A 198 -12.54 1.13 0.67
N TRP A 199 -11.42 0.42 0.54
CA TRP A 199 -11.42 -1.03 0.59
C TRP A 199 -11.66 -1.57 2.02
N GLN A 200 -11.13 -0.91 3.06
CA GLN A 200 -11.31 -1.33 4.46
C GLN A 200 -12.73 -1.10 4.98
N ILE A 201 -13.39 -0.02 4.58
CA ILE A 201 -14.69 0.39 5.13
C ILE A 201 -15.75 -0.74 5.12
N PRO A 202 -15.96 -1.50 4.03
CA PRO A 202 -16.94 -2.60 4.06
C PRO A 202 -16.62 -3.68 5.10
N HIS A 203 -15.35 -3.91 5.40
CA HIS A 203 -14.92 -4.88 6.41
C HIS A 203 -15.13 -4.37 7.83
N LEU A 204 -14.82 -3.10 8.09
CA LEU A 204 -15.11 -2.43 9.36
C LEU A 204 -16.63 -2.35 9.61
N ALA A 205 -17.42 -2.06 8.58
CA ALA A 205 -18.89 -1.99 8.69
C ALA A 205 -19.54 -3.34 9.02
N ARG A 206 -19.01 -4.46 8.51
CA ARG A 206 -19.47 -5.83 8.81
C ARG A 206 -19.07 -6.35 10.18
N ALA A 207 -18.29 -5.60 10.90
CA ALA A 207 -17.77 -6.03 12.19
C ALA A 207 -18.85 -6.44 13.20
N GLU A 208 -20.11 -5.95 13.10
CA GLU A 208 -21.22 -6.41 13.93
C GLU A 208 -21.66 -7.85 13.63
N GLU A 209 -21.45 -8.32 12.41
CA GLU A 209 -21.82 -9.67 11.96
C GLU A 209 -20.76 -10.71 12.35
N THR A 210 -19.56 -10.26 12.72
CA THR A 210 -18.44 -11.13 13.08
C THR A 210 -17.98 -10.87 14.51
N PRO A 211 -17.72 -11.91 15.33
CA PRO A 211 -17.19 -11.73 16.68
C PRO A 211 -15.75 -11.21 16.70
N ALA A 212 -15.01 -11.34 15.60
CA ALA A 212 -13.61 -10.92 15.52
C ALA A 212 -13.48 -9.39 15.34
N LEU A 213 -12.57 -8.80 16.11
CA LEU A 213 -12.16 -7.40 15.92
C LEU A 213 -11.24 -7.29 14.71
N VAL A 214 -11.36 -6.20 13.96
CA VAL A 214 -10.38 -5.80 12.95
C VAL A 214 -9.19 -5.14 13.66
N TRP A 215 -9.46 -4.22 14.58
CA TRP A 215 -8.44 -3.61 15.44
C TRP A 215 -8.39 -4.35 16.80
N TRP A 216 -7.82 -5.54 16.80
CA TRP A 216 -7.84 -6.48 17.91
C TRP A 216 -6.79 -6.21 19.00
N TRP A 217 -5.99 -5.13 18.86
CA TRP A 217 -4.95 -4.73 19.82
C TRP A 217 -5.01 -3.23 20.10
N ALA A 218 -4.61 -2.84 21.30
CA ALA A 218 -4.74 -1.48 21.80
C ALA A 218 -3.96 -0.45 20.97
N ASP A 219 -2.79 -0.83 20.43
CA ASP A 219 -1.92 0.03 19.63
C ASP A 219 -2.63 0.53 18.36
N ALA A 220 -3.56 -0.26 17.82
CA ALA A 220 -4.34 0.09 16.63
C ALA A 220 -5.12 1.40 16.79
N LEU A 221 -5.51 1.73 18.05
CA LEU A 221 -6.28 2.93 18.37
C LEU A 221 -5.49 4.23 18.20
N TYR A 222 -4.17 4.15 18.11
CA TYR A 222 -3.30 5.27 17.74
C TYR A 222 -3.09 5.36 16.23
N MET A 223 -3.02 4.20 15.54
CA MET A 223 -2.53 4.09 14.16
C MET A 223 -3.56 4.51 13.11
N ALA A 224 -4.77 3.96 13.16
CA ALA A 224 -5.76 4.13 12.11
C ALA A 224 -6.85 5.18 12.40
N PRO A 225 -7.47 5.25 13.60
CA PRO A 225 -8.64 6.10 13.80
C PRO A 225 -8.45 7.57 13.47
N PRO A 226 -7.36 8.26 13.89
CA PRO A 226 -7.17 9.67 13.58
C PRO A 226 -7.06 9.93 12.07
N VAL A 227 -6.44 9.02 11.32
CA VAL A 227 -6.32 9.10 9.86
C VAL A 227 -7.71 8.98 9.20
N LEU A 228 -8.54 8.03 9.63
CA LEU A 228 -9.89 7.90 9.09
C LEU A 228 -10.75 9.14 9.40
N ALA A 229 -10.63 9.72 10.59
CA ALA A 229 -11.37 10.93 10.96
C ALA A 229 -10.96 12.11 10.07
N ARG A 230 -9.65 12.33 9.85
CA ARG A 230 -9.15 13.39 8.96
C ARG A 230 -9.54 13.13 7.50
N MET A 231 -9.51 11.89 7.02
CA MET A 231 -10.00 11.54 5.70
C MET A 231 -11.47 11.90 5.54
N SER A 232 -12.30 11.67 6.58
CA SER A 232 -13.71 12.10 6.58
C SER A 232 -13.85 13.61 6.44
N ALA A 233 -13.05 14.39 7.18
CA ALA A 233 -13.04 15.84 7.08
C ALA A 233 -12.57 16.34 5.69
N ILE A 234 -11.50 15.77 5.15
CA ILE A 234 -10.96 16.13 3.83
C ILE A 234 -11.95 15.84 2.69
N THR A 235 -12.63 14.70 2.74
CA THR A 235 -13.53 14.27 1.66
C THR A 235 -14.97 14.75 1.85
N GLY A 236 -15.36 15.16 3.05
CA GLY A 236 -16.75 15.40 3.41
C GLY A 236 -17.61 14.12 3.52
N ASP A 237 -17.00 12.92 3.38
CA ASP A 237 -17.71 11.65 3.42
C ASP A 237 -17.65 11.05 4.84
N PRO A 238 -18.78 10.99 5.56
CA PRO A 238 -18.81 10.52 6.95
C PRO A 238 -18.51 9.02 7.11
N LYS A 239 -18.44 8.24 6.03
CA LYS A 239 -18.23 6.79 6.11
C LYS A 239 -16.95 6.41 6.84
N TYR A 240 -15.86 7.18 6.67
CA TYR A 240 -14.58 6.91 7.31
C TYR A 240 -14.66 7.13 8.82
N LEU A 241 -15.20 8.27 9.25
CA LEU A 241 -15.43 8.59 10.65
C LEU A 241 -16.35 7.57 11.32
N ASN A 242 -17.48 7.25 10.69
CA ASN A 242 -18.46 6.31 11.24
C ASN A 242 -17.88 4.90 11.41
N ALA A 243 -17.08 4.43 10.45
CA ALA A 243 -16.45 3.13 10.53
C ALA A 243 -15.37 3.10 11.64
N ALA A 244 -14.58 4.17 11.75
CA ALA A 244 -13.57 4.30 12.79
C ALA A 244 -14.18 4.37 14.19
N ASP A 245 -15.21 5.19 14.40
CA ASP A 245 -15.95 5.31 15.66
C ASP A 245 -16.50 3.97 16.12
N LYS A 246 -17.12 3.23 15.21
CA LYS A 246 -17.69 1.93 15.49
C LYS A 246 -16.64 0.91 15.92
N GLU A 247 -15.56 0.75 15.16
CA GLU A 247 -14.52 -0.22 15.47
C GLU A 247 -13.71 0.18 16.70
N TRP A 248 -13.46 1.49 16.90
CA TRP A 248 -12.82 2.01 18.11
C TRP A 248 -13.56 1.57 19.38
N ARG A 249 -14.89 1.81 19.42
CA ARG A 249 -15.73 1.43 20.57
C ARG A 249 -15.79 -0.09 20.77
N ARG A 250 -15.86 -0.87 19.72
CA ARG A 250 -15.79 -2.34 19.80
C ARG A 250 -14.47 -2.84 20.40
N THR A 251 -13.35 -2.20 20.01
CA THR A 251 -12.05 -2.51 20.60
C THR A 251 -12.02 -2.15 22.07
N ALA A 252 -12.57 -0.99 22.45
CA ALA A 252 -12.70 -0.60 23.85
C ALA A 252 -13.58 -1.58 24.64
N ASP A 253 -14.74 -1.97 24.14
CA ASP A 253 -15.63 -2.95 24.79
C ASP A 253 -14.94 -4.28 25.09
N ARG A 254 -13.90 -4.62 24.31
CA ARG A 254 -13.15 -5.88 24.48
C ARG A 254 -11.92 -5.74 25.38
N LEU A 255 -11.21 -4.61 25.30
CA LEU A 255 -9.89 -4.48 25.92
C LEU A 255 -9.88 -3.57 27.16
N TRP A 256 -10.88 -2.71 27.33
CA TRP A 256 -11.00 -1.87 28.52
C TRP A 256 -11.37 -2.66 29.75
N VAL A 257 -10.67 -2.43 30.86
CA VAL A 257 -10.93 -3.03 32.17
C VAL A 257 -11.33 -1.90 33.10
N PRO A 258 -12.64 -1.69 33.36
CA PRO A 258 -13.14 -0.56 34.15
C PRO A 258 -12.61 -0.50 35.58
N GLU A 259 -12.42 -1.66 36.20
CA GLU A 259 -11.94 -1.79 37.58
C GLU A 259 -10.53 -1.25 37.75
N GLU A 260 -9.67 -1.47 36.74
CA GLU A 260 -8.29 -0.99 36.72
C GLU A 260 -8.14 0.37 36.05
N ARG A 261 -9.14 0.80 35.29
CA ARG A 261 -9.11 2.02 34.46
C ARG A 261 -7.94 2.01 33.46
N LEU A 262 -7.67 0.81 32.87
CA LEU A 262 -6.57 0.51 31.97
C LEU A 262 -7.03 -0.43 30.83
N PHE A 263 -6.28 -0.43 29.73
CA PHE A 263 -6.47 -1.36 28.65
C PHE A 263 -5.52 -2.56 28.75
N LEU A 264 -6.04 -3.74 28.43
CA LEU A 264 -5.21 -4.87 28.03
C LEU A 264 -4.64 -4.59 26.63
N ARG A 265 -3.44 -5.09 26.34
CA ARG A 265 -2.86 -4.94 25.00
C ARG A 265 -3.71 -5.63 23.93
N ASP A 266 -4.17 -6.85 24.20
CA ASP A 266 -5.12 -7.64 23.42
C ASP A 266 -5.80 -8.72 24.26
N GLU A 267 -6.70 -9.50 23.65
CA GLU A 267 -7.51 -10.49 24.38
C GLU A 267 -6.69 -11.65 24.97
N ARG A 268 -5.45 -11.91 24.50
CA ARG A 268 -4.56 -12.92 25.10
C ARG A 268 -4.29 -12.63 26.58
N PHE A 269 -4.22 -11.36 26.95
CA PHE A 269 -3.97 -10.95 28.36
C PHE A 269 -5.18 -11.09 29.28
N LYS A 270 -6.31 -11.60 28.77
CA LYS A 270 -7.42 -12.09 29.60
C LYS A 270 -7.16 -13.50 30.12
N ASP A 271 -6.39 -14.30 29.40
CA ASP A 271 -6.15 -15.71 29.66
C ASP A 271 -5.17 -15.92 30.83
N GLN A 272 -5.25 -17.10 31.46
CA GLN A 272 -4.39 -17.47 32.58
C GLN A 272 -2.93 -17.67 32.18
N ASP A 273 -2.68 -18.01 30.91
CA ASP A 273 -1.33 -18.25 30.40
C ASP A 273 -0.53 -16.94 30.14
N HIS A 274 -1.20 -15.77 30.20
CA HIS A 274 -0.59 -14.47 30.00
C HIS A 274 -0.75 -13.60 31.27
N ARG A 275 -0.07 -14.03 32.33
CA ARG A 275 -0.06 -13.38 33.65
C ARG A 275 1.37 -13.02 34.03
N ASP A 276 1.53 -12.09 34.99
CA ASP A 276 2.81 -11.84 35.61
C ASP A 276 3.24 -12.98 36.56
N ALA A 277 4.38 -12.79 37.23
CA ALA A 277 4.93 -13.83 38.12
C ALA A 277 4.04 -14.10 39.35
N ASP A 278 3.24 -13.14 39.77
CA ASP A 278 2.32 -13.24 40.93
C ASP A 278 0.93 -13.73 40.50
N GLY A 279 0.69 -13.93 39.22
CA GLY A 279 -0.56 -14.43 38.65
C GLY A 279 -1.56 -13.34 38.31
N ASP A 280 -1.15 -12.07 38.35
CA ASP A 280 -1.99 -10.93 38.04
C ASP A 280 -2.00 -10.58 36.53
N ARG A 281 -2.98 -9.77 36.11
CA ARG A 281 -3.06 -9.31 34.73
C ARG A 281 -1.96 -8.30 34.41
N ILE A 282 -1.37 -8.47 33.24
CA ILE A 282 -0.33 -7.55 32.74
C ILE A 282 -0.96 -6.35 32.06
N TYR A 283 -0.64 -5.14 32.56
CA TYR A 283 -1.02 -3.88 31.94
C TYR A 283 0.23 -3.17 31.42
N TRP A 284 0.48 -3.40 30.14
CA TRP A 284 1.68 -2.87 29.47
C TRP A 284 1.59 -1.34 29.30
N SER A 285 2.61 -0.64 29.78
CA SER A 285 2.70 0.82 29.75
C SER A 285 2.54 1.38 28.35
N ARG A 286 3.33 0.90 27.38
CA ARG A 286 3.26 1.42 26.02
C ARG A 286 1.91 1.14 25.35
N ALA A 287 1.24 0.02 25.62
CA ALA A 287 -0.10 -0.24 25.09
C ALA A 287 -1.10 0.82 25.57
N ASN A 288 -1.08 1.13 26.87
CA ASN A 288 -1.91 2.20 27.43
C ASN A 288 -1.47 3.59 26.95
N GLY A 289 -0.16 3.76 26.71
CA GLY A 289 0.37 4.96 26.08
C GLY A 289 -0.18 5.19 24.67
N TRP A 290 -0.24 4.16 23.86
CA TRP A 290 -0.86 4.21 22.54
C TRP A 290 -2.33 4.64 22.60
N VAL A 291 -3.10 4.11 23.55
CA VAL A 291 -4.50 4.48 23.72
C VAL A 291 -4.63 5.94 24.15
N MET A 292 -3.86 6.41 25.14
CA MET A 292 -3.90 7.79 25.60
C MET A 292 -3.51 8.79 24.50
N GLY A 293 -2.40 8.53 23.81
CA GLY A 293 -1.98 9.37 22.68
C GLY A 293 -2.95 9.28 21.49
N GLY A 294 -3.54 8.11 21.28
CA GLY A 294 -4.59 7.88 20.28
C GLY A 294 -5.87 8.67 20.59
N LEU A 295 -6.30 8.70 21.85
CA LEU A 295 -7.46 9.49 22.29
C LEU A 295 -7.24 11.00 22.10
N ALA A 296 -6.06 11.53 22.44
CA ALA A 296 -5.73 12.93 22.20
C ALA A 296 -5.85 13.27 20.70
N ARG A 297 -5.20 12.49 19.82
CA ARG A 297 -5.26 12.67 18.37
C ARG A 297 -6.66 12.46 17.78
N TRP A 298 -7.42 11.51 18.32
CA TRP A 298 -8.80 11.26 17.92
C TRP A 298 -9.69 12.46 18.24
N LEU A 299 -9.64 12.96 19.49
CA LEU A 299 -10.43 14.09 19.95
C LEU A 299 -10.09 15.41 19.21
N GLU A 300 -8.86 15.55 18.70
CA GLU A 300 -8.49 16.64 17.78
C GLU A 300 -9.14 16.52 16.39
N SER A 301 -9.33 15.29 15.93
CA SER A 301 -9.68 15.00 14.53
C SER A 301 -11.19 14.86 14.31
N VAL A 302 -11.98 14.64 15.38
CA VAL A 302 -13.42 14.42 15.26
C VAL A 302 -14.23 15.70 15.50
N PRO A 303 -15.39 15.87 14.85
CA PRO A 303 -16.28 17.00 15.05
C PRO A 303 -16.70 17.16 16.52
N ALA A 304 -16.90 18.40 16.94
CA ALA A 304 -17.33 18.71 18.31
C ALA A 304 -18.72 18.14 18.64
N ASP A 305 -19.56 18.00 17.65
CA ASP A 305 -20.94 17.49 17.74
C ASP A 305 -21.06 15.98 17.47
N LEU A 306 -19.93 15.25 17.34
CA LEU A 306 -19.98 13.78 17.19
C LEU A 306 -20.73 13.16 18.38
N PRO A 307 -21.81 12.38 18.15
CA PRO A 307 -22.66 11.84 19.23
C PRO A 307 -21.91 10.98 20.25
N SER A 308 -20.86 10.28 19.82
CA SER A 308 -20.01 9.44 20.68
C SER A 308 -18.86 10.21 21.38
N ARG A 309 -18.66 11.49 21.08
CA ARG A 309 -17.58 12.30 21.67
C ARG A 309 -17.56 12.26 23.21
N PRO A 310 -18.71 12.35 23.93
CA PRO A 310 -18.71 12.26 25.40
C PRO A 310 -18.08 10.96 25.93
N PHE A 311 -18.28 9.83 25.26
CA PHE A 311 -17.64 8.56 25.61
C PHE A 311 -16.10 8.67 25.58
N TYR A 312 -15.54 9.29 24.55
CA TYR A 312 -14.09 9.45 24.44
C TYR A 312 -13.50 10.43 25.44
N VAL A 313 -14.24 11.50 25.75
CA VAL A 313 -13.82 12.47 26.77
C VAL A 313 -13.82 11.82 28.16
N ASP A 314 -14.87 11.09 28.51
CA ASP A 314 -14.96 10.38 29.79
C ASP A 314 -13.86 9.32 29.94
N LEU A 315 -13.65 8.54 28.89
CA LEU A 315 -12.58 7.54 28.85
C LEU A 315 -11.19 8.17 29.00
N PHE A 316 -10.92 9.28 28.29
CA PHE A 316 -9.66 10.02 28.39
C PHE A 316 -9.42 10.54 29.81
N GLN A 317 -10.42 11.15 30.43
CA GLN A 317 -10.32 11.67 31.78
C GLN A 317 -10.15 10.58 32.83
N THR A 318 -10.86 9.46 32.67
CA THR A 318 -10.77 8.29 33.56
C THR A 318 -9.38 7.65 33.48
N MET A 319 -8.84 7.46 32.29
CA MET A 319 -7.48 6.96 32.11
C MET A 319 -6.43 7.93 32.62
N ALA A 320 -6.57 9.24 32.33
CA ALA A 320 -5.64 10.27 32.80
C ALA A 320 -5.51 10.27 34.32
N GLY A 321 -6.62 10.13 35.05
CA GLY A 321 -6.62 9.99 36.50
C GLY A 321 -5.81 8.78 36.98
N ARG A 322 -6.03 7.61 36.32
CA ARG A 322 -5.28 6.40 36.69
C ARG A 322 -3.79 6.51 36.37
N ILE A 323 -3.46 7.06 35.22
CA ILE A 323 -2.07 7.27 34.81
C ILE A 323 -1.34 8.22 35.75
N ALA A 324 -1.97 9.30 36.20
CA ALA A 324 -1.38 10.19 37.21
C ALA A 324 -1.06 9.46 38.52
N GLU A 325 -1.96 8.59 39.01
CA GLU A 325 -1.73 7.74 40.19
C GLU A 325 -0.53 6.79 40.07
N LEU A 326 -0.23 6.32 38.88
CA LEU A 326 0.80 5.31 38.62
C LEU A 326 2.19 5.91 38.30
N GLN A 327 2.33 7.24 38.28
CA GLN A 327 3.61 7.89 38.02
C GLN A 327 4.60 7.64 39.15
N GLN A 328 5.81 7.16 38.83
CA GLN A 328 6.84 6.86 39.80
C GLN A 328 7.56 8.14 40.27
N ASP A 329 8.34 8.01 41.35
CA ASP A 329 9.06 9.13 41.95
C ASP A 329 10.09 9.78 41.03
N ASP A 330 10.66 9.03 40.09
CA ASP A 330 11.57 9.55 39.08
C ASP A 330 10.87 10.27 37.91
N GLY A 331 9.53 10.30 37.91
CA GLY A 331 8.70 10.98 36.91
C GLY A 331 8.32 10.10 35.70
N LEU A 332 8.81 8.88 35.59
CA LEU A 332 8.45 7.94 34.53
C LEU A 332 7.38 6.97 34.99
N TRP A 333 6.87 6.15 34.07
CA TRP A 333 6.04 4.97 34.30
C TRP A 333 6.83 3.73 33.90
N ARG A 334 6.64 2.64 34.63
CA ARG A 334 7.36 1.39 34.36
C ARG A 334 6.70 0.58 33.24
N ALA A 335 7.44 -0.37 32.66
CA ALA A 335 6.96 -1.17 31.53
C ALA A 335 5.68 -1.96 31.89
N SER A 336 5.58 -2.50 33.12
CA SER A 336 4.33 -3.02 33.68
C SER A 336 3.76 -1.99 34.66
N LEU A 337 2.54 -1.49 34.38
CA LEU A 337 1.94 -0.37 35.13
C LEU A 337 1.57 -0.78 36.57
N LEU A 338 1.07 -1.98 36.76
CA LEU A 338 0.61 -2.46 38.09
C LEU A 338 1.66 -3.28 38.83
N ASP A 339 2.71 -3.70 38.12
CA ASP A 339 3.86 -4.37 38.73
C ASP A 339 5.17 -3.65 38.30
N PRO A 340 5.43 -2.45 38.86
CA PRO A 340 6.63 -1.68 38.54
C PRO A 340 7.92 -2.37 39.05
N GLY A 341 7.81 -3.28 40.01
CA GLY A 341 8.94 -4.03 40.59
C GLY A 341 9.50 -5.09 39.65
N ALA A 342 8.68 -5.67 38.78
CA ALA A 342 9.12 -6.66 37.79
C ALA A 342 10.03 -6.05 36.70
N TYR A 343 9.85 -4.75 36.41
CA TYR A 343 10.62 -4.01 35.41
C TYR A 343 11.02 -2.65 35.98
N PRO A 344 12.00 -2.61 36.92
CA PRO A 344 12.35 -1.39 37.67
C PRO A 344 13.13 -0.35 36.84
N GLU A 345 13.58 -0.71 35.63
CA GLU A 345 14.35 0.17 34.76
C GLU A 345 13.52 1.35 34.28
N ALA A 346 14.19 2.44 33.92
CA ALA A 346 13.56 3.58 33.26
C ALA A 346 12.92 3.12 31.93
N GLU A 347 11.69 3.55 31.68
CA GLU A 347 10.97 3.22 30.44
C GLU A 347 10.35 4.50 29.86
N THR A 348 10.86 4.95 28.72
CA THR A 348 10.45 6.20 28.09
C THR A 348 9.36 6.01 27.03
N SER A 349 9.23 4.81 26.43
CA SER A 349 8.35 4.62 25.29
C SER A 349 6.86 4.65 25.62
N GLY A 350 6.46 4.25 26.84
CA GLY A 350 5.10 4.47 27.35
C GLY A 350 4.96 5.83 28.01
N SER A 351 5.98 6.22 28.82
CA SER A 351 6.00 7.48 29.57
C SER A 351 5.80 8.71 28.69
N VAL A 352 6.39 8.71 27.48
CA VAL A 352 6.30 9.85 26.58
C VAL A 352 4.88 10.11 26.07
N PHE A 353 4.08 9.05 25.87
CA PHE A 353 2.67 9.19 25.49
C PHE A 353 1.84 9.80 26.62
N TYR A 354 2.14 9.45 27.85
CA TYR A 354 1.45 10.01 29.00
C TYR A 354 1.74 11.50 29.16
N VAL A 355 3.02 11.89 29.05
CA VAL A 355 3.38 13.32 29.07
C VAL A 355 2.68 14.08 27.95
N TYR A 356 2.67 13.55 26.74
CA TYR A 356 1.96 14.14 25.60
C TYR A 356 0.46 14.29 25.90
N ALA A 357 -0.22 13.20 26.24
CA ALA A 357 -1.67 13.21 26.43
C ALA A 357 -2.11 14.06 27.61
N LEU A 358 -1.37 14.03 28.74
CA LEU A 358 -1.68 14.87 29.90
C LEU A 358 -1.48 16.35 29.60
N ALA A 359 -0.38 16.73 28.93
CA ALA A 359 -0.12 18.10 28.52
C ALA A 359 -1.20 18.59 27.53
N TRP A 360 -1.56 17.77 26.54
CA TRP A 360 -2.64 18.05 25.61
C TRP A 360 -3.98 18.25 26.33
N GLY A 361 -4.32 17.37 27.27
CA GLY A 361 -5.56 17.48 28.05
C GLY A 361 -5.64 18.75 28.90
N VAL A 362 -4.51 19.17 29.45
CA VAL A 362 -4.40 20.47 30.20
C VAL A 362 -4.57 21.65 29.25
N ASN A 363 -3.91 21.65 28.10
CA ASN A 363 -3.99 22.74 27.11
C ASN A 363 -5.40 22.91 26.55
N HIS A 364 -6.15 21.81 26.38
CA HIS A 364 -7.52 21.83 25.82
C HIS A 364 -8.63 21.86 26.89
N GLY A 365 -8.28 22.05 28.15
CA GLY A 365 -9.25 22.19 29.25
C GLY A 365 -10.04 20.93 29.59
N LEU A 366 -9.58 19.76 29.14
CA LEU A 366 -10.17 18.47 29.50
C LEU A 366 -9.67 17.95 30.85
N LEU A 367 -8.48 18.36 31.25
CA LEU A 367 -7.88 18.03 32.54
C LEU A 367 -7.64 19.30 33.38
N ASP A 368 -7.90 19.18 34.66
CA ASP A 368 -7.64 20.29 35.60
C ASP A 368 -6.15 20.62 35.65
N ARG A 369 -5.81 21.86 35.33
CA ARG A 369 -4.41 22.28 35.24
C ARG A 369 -3.65 22.16 36.55
N GLU A 370 -4.28 22.52 37.67
CA GLU A 370 -3.63 22.48 38.98
C GLU A 370 -3.31 21.04 39.39
N ALA A 371 -4.21 20.13 39.13
CA ALA A 371 -4.05 18.71 39.43
C ALA A 371 -3.00 18.02 38.53
N TYR A 372 -2.99 18.29 37.22
CA TYR A 372 -2.19 17.48 36.27
C TYR A 372 -0.86 18.11 35.85
N LEU A 373 -0.71 19.45 35.94
CA LEU A 373 0.54 20.12 35.56
C LEU A 373 1.78 19.60 36.33
N PRO A 374 1.75 19.28 37.61
CA PRO A 374 2.88 18.71 38.33
C PRO A 374 3.34 17.37 37.68
N HIS A 375 2.41 16.48 37.32
CA HIS A 375 2.70 15.22 36.65
C HIS A 375 3.34 15.42 35.28
N VAL A 376 2.82 16.37 34.51
CA VAL A 376 3.36 16.73 33.18
C VAL A 376 4.79 17.23 33.31
N LEU A 377 5.09 18.17 34.20
CA LEU A 377 6.42 18.77 34.36
C LEU A 377 7.44 17.76 34.89
N LYS A 378 7.03 16.93 35.87
CA LYS A 378 7.85 15.85 36.42
C LYS A 378 8.22 14.83 35.34
N GLY A 379 7.23 14.42 34.54
CA GLY A 379 7.43 13.50 33.39
C GLY A 379 8.31 14.10 32.29
N TRP A 380 8.08 15.37 31.92
CA TRP A 380 8.89 16.07 30.94
C TRP A 380 10.36 16.20 31.38
N ALA A 381 10.61 16.54 32.66
CA ALA A 381 11.96 16.56 33.20
C ALA A 381 12.63 15.17 33.14
N ALA A 382 11.85 14.13 33.46
CA ALA A 382 12.32 12.74 33.38
C ALA A 382 12.72 12.37 31.94
N LEU A 383 11.88 12.64 30.94
CA LEU A 383 12.20 12.39 29.54
C LEU A 383 13.46 13.12 29.10
N ASN A 384 13.64 14.40 29.49
CA ASN A 384 14.83 15.16 29.14
C ASN A 384 16.12 14.59 29.74
N ARG A 385 16.07 13.94 30.93
CA ARG A 385 17.22 13.23 31.51
C ARG A 385 17.66 12.02 30.67
N HIS A 386 16.76 11.45 29.89
CA HIS A 386 17.01 10.30 29.04
C HIS A 386 17.33 10.65 27.58
N VAL A 387 17.43 11.95 27.22
CA VAL A 387 17.98 12.34 25.91
C VAL A 387 19.47 12.09 25.91
N LEU A 388 19.90 11.13 25.11
CA LEU A 388 21.27 10.67 24.97
C LEU A 388 22.21 11.76 24.42
N PRO A 389 23.53 11.62 24.55
CA PRO A 389 24.49 12.51 23.89
C PRO A 389 24.32 12.58 22.38
N SER A 390 23.84 11.51 21.74
CA SER A 390 23.50 11.45 20.31
C SER A 390 22.28 12.31 19.94
N GLY A 391 21.49 12.79 20.89
CA GLY A 391 20.22 13.48 20.66
C GLY A 391 19.01 12.57 20.54
N LEU A 392 19.17 11.25 20.57
CA LEU A 392 18.06 10.30 20.56
C LEU A 392 17.46 10.13 21.94
N LEU A 393 16.18 9.79 22.03
CA LEU A 393 15.55 9.44 23.30
C LEU A 393 15.90 8.01 23.69
N GLY A 394 16.63 7.84 24.77
CA GLY A 394 17.06 6.56 25.32
C GLY A 394 16.03 5.90 26.25
N ALA A 395 16.36 4.73 26.77
CA ALA A 395 15.51 3.92 27.64
C ALA A 395 14.12 3.63 27.05
N ALA A 396 14.03 3.51 25.72
CA ALA A 396 12.79 3.19 25.02
C ALA A 396 12.71 1.67 24.78
N GLN A 397 11.72 1.02 25.37
CA GLN A 397 11.50 -0.40 25.19
C GLN A 397 11.43 -0.77 23.70
N LYS A 398 12.16 -1.81 23.27
CA LYS A 398 12.18 -2.32 21.89
C LYS A 398 10.77 -2.72 21.43
N THR A 399 10.59 -2.79 20.11
CA THR A 399 9.33 -3.26 19.51
C THR A 399 8.95 -4.62 20.08
N GLY A 400 7.71 -4.74 20.53
CA GLY A 400 7.16 -5.95 21.16
C GLY A 400 5.68 -5.76 21.44
N ASP A 401 5.09 -6.69 22.14
CA ASP A 401 3.67 -6.77 22.46
C ASP A 401 3.38 -6.98 23.97
N GLN A 402 4.41 -6.86 24.81
CA GLN A 402 4.32 -7.00 26.28
C GLN A 402 5.50 -6.28 26.97
N PRO A 403 5.47 -6.11 28.30
CA PRO A 403 6.58 -5.56 29.05
C PRO A 403 7.86 -6.37 28.87
N VAL A 404 8.96 -5.69 28.66
CA VAL A 404 10.33 -6.25 28.73
C VAL A 404 11.28 -5.21 29.31
N SER A 405 12.40 -5.65 29.88
CA SER A 405 13.45 -4.76 30.40
C SER A 405 14.06 -3.89 29.29
N THR A 406 14.47 -2.68 29.66
CA THR A 406 15.08 -1.70 28.76
C THR A 406 16.52 -1.43 29.15
N ALA A 407 17.40 -1.20 28.17
CA ALA A 407 18.70 -0.62 28.39
C ALA A 407 18.66 0.90 28.23
N ALA A 408 19.58 1.62 28.88
CA ALA A 408 19.61 3.08 28.87
C ALA A 408 19.79 3.67 27.45
N ASP A 409 20.44 2.93 26.55
CA ASP A 409 20.71 3.30 25.17
C ASP A 409 19.73 2.68 24.15
N ASP A 410 18.73 1.92 24.61
CA ASP A 410 17.64 1.46 23.75
C ASP A 410 16.83 2.66 23.25
N THR A 411 16.63 2.77 21.93
CA THR A 411 15.93 3.86 21.27
C THR A 411 14.76 3.36 20.42
N GLY A 412 13.76 4.20 20.15
CA GLY A 412 12.63 3.86 19.29
C GLY A 412 12.06 5.07 18.59
N LEU A 413 11.80 4.98 17.29
CA LEU A 413 11.21 6.05 16.47
C LEU A 413 9.87 6.53 17.01
N TYR A 414 9.04 5.62 17.53
CA TYR A 414 7.76 5.93 18.18
C TYR A 414 7.93 6.78 19.45
N ALA A 415 8.98 6.52 20.23
CA ALA A 415 9.28 7.32 21.42
C ALA A 415 9.75 8.71 21.02
N THR A 416 10.64 8.83 20.02
CA THR A 416 11.12 10.11 19.51
C THR A 416 10.00 10.93 18.88
N GLY A 417 9.14 10.30 18.05
CA GLY A 417 7.99 10.99 17.44
C GLY A 417 7.03 11.56 18.48
N THR A 418 6.75 10.79 19.52
CA THR A 418 5.87 11.24 20.61
C THR A 418 6.56 12.26 21.54
N TYR A 419 7.89 12.20 21.71
CA TYR A 419 8.64 13.27 22.40
C TYR A 419 8.46 14.62 21.71
N ILE A 420 8.45 14.62 20.38
CA ILE A 420 8.16 15.85 19.61
C ILE A 420 6.74 16.34 19.91
N LEU A 421 5.73 15.46 19.87
CA LEU A 421 4.35 15.83 20.19
C LEU A 421 4.24 16.36 21.63
N ALA A 422 4.84 15.66 22.60
CA ALA A 422 4.86 16.11 24.00
C ALA A 422 5.51 17.50 24.14
N GLY A 423 6.66 17.71 23.49
CA GLY A 423 7.37 18.98 23.55
C GLY A 423 6.58 20.14 22.93
N LEU A 424 5.81 19.90 21.85
CA LEU A 424 4.93 20.91 21.28
C LEU A 424 3.84 21.30 22.30
N GLU A 425 3.20 20.35 22.97
CA GLU A 425 2.21 20.63 24.00
C GLU A 425 2.83 21.34 25.21
N ILE A 426 4.03 20.96 25.63
CA ILE A 426 4.77 21.64 26.71
C ILE A 426 5.11 23.08 26.29
N ALA A 427 5.47 23.33 25.05
CA ALA A 427 5.75 24.67 24.56
C ALA A 427 4.52 25.60 24.64
N ASP A 428 3.33 25.03 24.56
CA ASP A 428 2.06 25.77 24.59
C ASP A 428 1.45 25.91 25.99
N LEU A 429 2.01 25.28 27.04
CA LEU A 429 1.51 25.37 28.42
C LEU A 429 1.37 26.80 28.97
N ASN A 430 2.15 27.75 28.49
CA ASN A 430 2.10 29.15 28.87
C ASN A 430 1.12 29.99 28.05
N GLY A 431 0.51 29.39 27.04
CA GLY A 431 -0.49 30.02 26.16
C GLY A 431 -1.88 30.06 26.81
N PRO A 432 -2.84 30.75 26.19
CA PRO A 432 -4.25 30.64 26.57
C PRO A 432 -4.73 29.21 26.31
N ALA A 433 -5.72 28.75 27.09
CA ALA A 433 -6.38 27.49 26.85
C ALA A 433 -6.86 27.40 25.37
N GLN A 434 -6.52 26.32 24.70
CA GLN A 434 -6.87 26.13 23.31
C GLN A 434 -8.28 25.52 23.22
N SER A 435 -9.13 26.02 22.33
CA SER A 435 -10.32 25.29 21.93
C SER A 435 -9.88 24.07 21.14
N LEU A 436 -10.64 22.98 21.22
CA LEU A 436 -10.42 21.84 20.35
C LEU A 436 -10.57 22.31 18.89
N PRO A 437 -9.61 21.99 18.00
CA PRO A 437 -9.66 22.43 16.63
C PRO A 437 -10.89 21.85 15.92
N GLU A 438 -11.52 22.67 15.07
CA GLU A 438 -12.50 22.18 14.12
C GLU A 438 -11.76 21.45 13.00
N PRO A 439 -12.26 20.31 12.50
CA PRO A 439 -11.68 19.64 11.34
C PRO A 439 -11.63 20.57 10.14
N GLU A 440 -10.55 20.51 9.35
CA GLU A 440 -10.45 21.29 8.12
C GLU A 440 -11.64 20.99 7.20
N PRO A 441 -12.29 22.02 6.61
CA PRO A 441 -13.44 21.81 5.72
C PRO A 441 -13.04 21.07 4.44
N ALA A 442 -13.96 20.26 3.92
CA ALA A 442 -13.80 19.59 2.64
C ALA A 442 -13.62 20.61 1.51
N ARG A 443 -12.77 20.30 0.52
CA ARG A 443 -12.62 21.13 -0.69
C ARG A 443 -13.90 21.17 -1.51
N ASP A 444 -14.13 22.30 -2.17
CA ASP A 444 -15.24 22.44 -3.10
C ASP A 444 -15.02 21.54 -4.32
N THR A 445 -15.93 20.56 -4.49
CA THR A 445 -15.92 19.62 -5.62
C THR A 445 -15.95 20.32 -6.98
N ALA A 446 -16.68 21.43 -7.08
CA ALA A 446 -16.80 22.19 -8.33
C ALA A 446 -15.48 22.84 -8.74
N GLU A 447 -14.69 23.34 -7.79
CA GLU A 447 -13.38 23.94 -8.05
C GLU A 447 -12.37 22.89 -8.52
N VAL A 448 -12.33 21.71 -7.90
CA VAL A 448 -11.46 20.60 -8.31
C VAL A 448 -11.80 20.13 -9.73
N ILE A 449 -13.09 20.00 -10.06
CA ILE A 449 -13.55 19.54 -11.37
C ILE A 449 -13.24 20.58 -12.46
N ALA A 450 -13.45 21.87 -12.19
CA ALA A 450 -13.18 22.96 -13.15
C ALA A 450 -11.71 23.03 -13.57
N ALA A 451 -10.79 22.78 -12.64
CA ALA A 451 -9.35 22.82 -12.89
C ALA A 451 -8.85 21.69 -13.83
N THR A 452 -9.66 20.64 -14.06
CA THR A 452 -9.26 19.41 -14.78
C THR A 452 -9.94 19.20 -16.12
N THR A 453 -10.81 20.12 -16.58
CA THR A 453 -11.56 19.98 -17.85
C THR A 453 -10.70 20.41 -19.06
N PRO A 454 -10.26 19.47 -19.94
CA PRO A 454 -9.44 19.78 -21.12
C PRO A 454 -10.27 20.36 -22.28
N THR A 455 -9.60 21.00 -23.26
CA THR A 455 -10.23 21.55 -24.47
C THR A 455 -10.46 20.46 -25.53
N PRO A 456 -11.61 20.40 -26.23
CA PRO A 456 -11.92 19.35 -27.21
C PRO A 456 -11.01 19.38 -28.47
N PRO A 457 -10.61 18.21 -29.02
CA PRO A 457 -9.88 18.12 -30.28
C PRO A 457 -10.79 18.31 -31.51
N ALA A 458 -10.18 18.58 -32.68
CA ALA A 458 -10.88 18.73 -33.94
C ALA A 458 -11.44 17.36 -34.45
N PRO A 459 -12.60 17.32 -35.15
CA PRO A 459 -13.23 16.08 -35.58
C PRO A 459 -12.44 15.36 -36.68
N VAL A 460 -12.37 14.02 -36.58
CA VAL A 460 -11.69 13.13 -37.54
C VAL A 460 -12.73 12.25 -38.27
N THR A 461 -12.52 11.97 -39.58
CA THR A 461 -13.44 11.20 -40.42
C THR A 461 -13.31 9.69 -40.17
N VAL A 462 -14.40 9.03 -39.82
CA VAL A 462 -14.46 7.57 -39.55
C VAL A 462 -15.02 6.81 -40.76
N ARG A 463 -14.51 5.59 -41.05
CA ARG A 463 -15.00 4.73 -42.10
C ARG A 463 -16.44 4.24 -41.84
N GLY A 464 -17.22 4.09 -42.88
CA GLY A 464 -18.63 3.66 -42.79
C GLY A 464 -18.80 2.18 -42.41
N PRO A 465 -19.98 1.83 -41.82
CA PRO A 465 -20.24 0.49 -41.31
C PRO A 465 -20.22 -0.64 -42.38
N GLU A 466 -20.54 -0.29 -43.58
CA GLU A 466 -20.64 -1.25 -44.70
C GLU A 466 -19.25 -1.64 -45.23
N GLU A 467 -18.34 -0.68 -45.28
CA GLU A 467 -16.94 -0.93 -45.65
C GLU A 467 -16.23 -1.72 -44.55
N THR A 468 -16.54 -1.48 -43.28
CA THR A 468 -16.05 -2.25 -42.15
C THR A 468 -16.47 -3.70 -42.23
N ARG A 469 -17.79 -3.97 -42.46
CA ARG A 469 -18.32 -5.34 -42.61
C ARG A 469 -17.77 -6.07 -43.82
N ARG A 470 -17.56 -5.38 -44.97
CA ARG A 470 -16.96 -5.97 -46.15
C ARG A 470 -15.51 -6.40 -45.90
N ARG A 471 -14.69 -5.57 -45.29
CA ARG A 471 -13.31 -5.89 -44.94
C ARG A 471 -13.19 -7.01 -43.92
N GLU A 472 -14.04 -7.01 -42.90
CA GLU A 472 -14.10 -8.13 -41.95
C GLU A 472 -14.46 -9.45 -42.64
N ALA A 473 -15.35 -9.45 -43.62
CA ALA A 473 -15.71 -10.64 -44.40
C ALA A 473 -14.56 -11.11 -45.33
N GLU A 474 -13.89 -10.18 -45.99
CA GLU A 474 -12.71 -10.46 -46.82
C GLU A 474 -11.56 -11.05 -45.98
N MET A 475 -11.36 -10.55 -44.78
CA MET A 475 -10.32 -11.03 -43.88
C MET A 475 -10.66 -12.39 -43.26
N ARG A 476 -11.93 -12.67 -42.98
CA ARG A 476 -12.40 -14.01 -42.58
C ARG A 476 -12.11 -15.04 -43.67
N ALA A 477 -12.23 -14.64 -44.92
CA ALA A 477 -11.91 -15.50 -46.09
C ALA A 477 -10.39 -15.73 -46.27
N THR A 478 -9.57 -14.71 -45.99
CA THR A 478 -8.10 -14.79 -46.12
C THR A 478 -7.46 -15.56 -44.96
N ALA A 479 -8.05 -15.51 -43.76
CA ALA A 479 -7.59 -16.20 -42.58
C ALA A 479 -7.73 -17.74 -42.64
N ALA A 480 -8.35 -18.28 -43.69
CA ALA A 480 -8.43 -19.72 -43.96
C ALA A 480 -7.12 -20.31 -44.51
N LEU A 481 -6.05 -19.49 -44.66
CA LEU A 481 -4.79 -19.94 -45.28
C LEU A 481 -3.88 -20.67 -44.27
N SER A 482 -3.66 -21.89 -44.61
CA SER A 482 -2.59 -22.87 -44.34
C SER A 482 -1.65 -22.71 -43.17
N TYR A 483 -1.78 -23.67 -42.29
CA TYR A 483 -0.82 -24.10 -41.28
C TYR A 483 0.52 -24.53 -41.94
N ASP A 484 1.63 -23.86 -41.60
CA ASP A 484 3.00 -24.31 -41.91
C ASP A 484 3.73 -24.64 -40.59
N PRO A 485 4.02 -25.92 -40.31
CA PRO A 485 4.74 -26.34 -39.11
C PRO A 485 6.16 -25.78 -39.00
N ALA A 486 6.79 -25.36 -40.09
CA ALA A 486 8.15 -24.81 -40.07
C ALA A 486 8.26 -23.43 -39.46
N VAL A 487 7.14 -22.68 -39.38
CA VAL A 487 7.06 -21.35 -38.77
C VAL A 487 6.93 -21.38 -37.22
N LEU A 488 6.65 -22.55 -36.64
CA LEU A 488 6.26 -22.72 -35.27
C LEU A 488 7.40 -22.74 -34.24
N GLY A 489 8.63 -22.41 -34.59
CA GLY A 489 9.76 -22.34 -33.66
C GLY A 489 10.06 -23.68 -32.97
N ARG A 490 11.04 -23.69 -32.08
CA ARG A 490 11.46 -24.91 -31.35
C ARG A 490 10.32 -25.43 -30.47
N PRO A 491 10.00 -26.75 -30.60
CA PRO A 491 8.98 -27.35 -29.74
C PRO A 491 9.42 -27.30 -28.25
N SER A 492 8.44 -27.13 -27.36
CA SER A 492 8.62 -27.34 -25.93
C SER A 492 9.26 -28.70 -25.66
N THR A 493 10.11 -28.80 -24.65
CA THR A 493 10.69 -30.08 -24.19
C THR A 493 9.65 -31.01 -23.57
N ILE A 494 8.42 -30.55 -23.39
CA ILE A 494 7.29 -31.33 -22.86
C ILE A 494 6.49 -31.92 -23.99
N ALA A 495 6.10 -33.18 -23.82
CA ALA A 495 5.30 -33.88 -24.83
C ALA A 495 3.98 -33.14 -25.12
N PRO A 496 3.62 -32.89 -26.37
CA PRO A 496 2.36 -32.29 -26.75
C PRO A 496 1.15 -33.07 -26.21
N LEU A 497 0.07 -32.37 -25.91
CA LEU A 497 -1.20 -33.02 -25.58
C LEU A 497 -1.73 -33.79 -26.80
N ALA A 498 -2.33 -34.93 -26.54
CA ALA A 498 -3.11 -35.58 -27.57
C ALA A 498 -4.25 -34.66 -28.03
N PRO A 499 -4.52 -34.58 -29.36
CA PRO A 499 -5.65 -33.78 -29.84
C PRO A 499 -6.96 -34.14 -29.10
N PRO A 500 -7.85 -33.21 -28.85
CA PRO A 500 -9.16 -33.54 -28.28
C PRO A 500 -9.97 -34.40 -29.26
N PRO A 501 -11.05 -35.07 -28.80
CA PRO A 501 -12.01 -35.73 -29.67
C PRO A 501 -12.50 -34.80 -30.80
N ALA A 502 -12.85 -35.35 -31.95
CA ALA A 502 -13.13 -34.57 -33.17
C ALA A 502 -14.28 -33.55 -32.99
N ASP A 503 -15.28 -33.86 -32.16
CA ASP A 503 -16.39 -32.97 -31.84
C ASP A 503 -15.93 -31.72 -31.01
N LEU A 504 -14.85 -31.85 -30.27
CA LEU A 504 -14.27 -30.76 -29.51
C LEU A 504 -13.26 -29.92 -30.29
N GLN A 505 -12.85 -30.38 -31.48
CA GLN A 505 -11.97 -29.63 -32.38
C GLN A 505 -12.70 -28.58 -33.24
N THR A 506 -14.03 -28.56 -33.21
CA THR A 506 -14.83 -27.56 -33.94
C THR A 506 -14.56 -26.17 -33.41
N PRO A 507 -14.17 -25.20 -34.26
CA PRO A 507 -14.01 -23.82 -33.90
C PRO A 507 -15.32 -23.22 -33.30
N ARG A 508 -15.21 -22.57 -32.17
CA ARG A 508 -16.32 -21.86 -31.50
C ARG A 508 -15.77 -20.78 -30.59
N ALA A 509 -16.60 -19.76 -30.36
CA ALA A 509 -16.31 -18.71 -29.43
C ALA A 509 -16.95 -19.05 -28.05
N VAL A 510 -16.16 -18.99 -27.00
CA VAL A 510 -16.55 -19.42 -25.63
C VAL A 510 -16.27 -18.31 -24.63
N ALA A 511 -17.21 -18.08 -23.72
CA ALA A 511 -17.00 -17.34 -22.47
C ALA A 511 -17.38 -18.22 -21.29
N ARG A 512 -16.56 -18.23 -20.24
CA ARG A 512 -16.75 -19.03 -19.04
C ARG A 512 -16.35 -18.28 -17.78
N PHE A 513 -17.20 -18.31 -16.77
CA PHE A 513 -16.84 -17.97 -15.40
C PHE A 513 -16.15 -19.17 -14.74
N ALA A 514 -15.04 -18.91 -14.04
CA ALA A 514 -14.14 -19.95 -13.53
C ALA A 514 -13.95 -19.84 -11.99
N PRO A 515 -14.91 -20.33 -11.19
CA PRO A 515 -14.75 -20.39 -9.71
C PRO A 515 -13.54 -21.26 -9.31
N ASP A 516 -13.24 -22.27 -10.13
CA ASP A 516 -12.08 -23.14 -9.99
C ASP A 516 -10.74 -22.40 -10.18
N ARG A 517 -10.77 -21.19 -10.73
CA ARG A 517 -9.62 -20.30 -10.94
C ARG A 517 -9.85 -18.90 -10.29
N LEU A 518 -10.22 -18.88 -9.02
CA LEU A 518 -10.36 -17.65 -8.24
C LEU A 518 -11.34 -16.63 -8.83
N ASP A 519 -12.47 -17.15 -9.34
CA ASP A 519 -13.58 -16.38 -9.93
C ASP A 519 -13.20 -15.63 -11.21
N ASP A 520 -12.17 -16.07 -11.93
CA ASP A 520 -11.77 -15.46 -13.20
C ASP A 520 -12.85 -15.62 -14.27
N LEU A 521 -12.86 -14.71 -15.24
CA LEU A 521 -13.67 -14.84 -16.43
C LEU A 521 -12.77 -15.01 -17.65
N LEU A 522 -12.96 -16.13 -18.36
CA LEU A 522 -12.17 -16.59 -19.49
C LEU A 522 -12.99 -16.45 -20.76
N TRP A 523 -12.38 -15.99 -21.85
CA TRP A 523 -13.02 -16.03 -23.17
C TRP A 523 -11.99 -16.29 -24.28
N GLU A 524 -12.41 -17.06 -25.26
CA GLU A 524 -11.58 -17.41 -26.40
C GLU A 524 -12.42 -17.72 -27.64
N ASN A 525 -11.81 -17.60 -28.80
CA ASN A 525 -12.35 -18.09 -30.06
C ASN A 525 -11.31 -18.97 -30.81
N ASP A 526 -11.43 -19.07 -32.11
CA ASP A 526 -10.46 -19.81 -32.96
C ASP A 526 -9.14 -19.07 -33.20
N ARG A 527 -8.96 -17.84 -32.67
CA ARG A 527 -7.78 -17.01 -32.90
C ARG A 527 -7.05 -16.66 -31.62
N VAL A 528 -7.79 -16.20 -30.62
CA VAL A 528 -7.25 -15.58 -29.41
C VAL A 528 -7.91 -16.15 -28.14
N ALA A 529 -7.22 -15.98 -27.02
CA ALA A 529 -7.72 -16.36 -25.71
C ALA A 529 -7.29 -15.33 -24.65
N HIS A 530 -8.20 -15.00 -23.75
CA HIS A 530 -8.02 -13.93 -22.79
C HIS A 530 -8.66 -14.26 -21.45
N ARG A 531 -8.25 -13.49 -20.43
CA ARG A 531 -8.76 -13.61 -19.06
C ARG A 531 -8.86 -12.24 -18.40
N ILE A 532 -9.88 -12.06 -17.57
CA ILE A 532 -9.91 -10.99 -16.55
C ILE A 532 -10.05 -11.62 -15.16
N TYR A 533 -9.46 -10.97 -14.20
CA TYR A 533 -9.31 -11.48 -12.85
C TYR A 533 -10.56 -11.29 -12.01
N GLY A 534 -10.94 -12.33 -11.29
CA GLY A 534 -12.12 -12.37 -10.45
C GLY A 534 -11.94 -11.79 -9.05
N PRO A 535 -13.04 -11.61 -8.31
CA PRO A 535 -13.00 -11.04 -6.96
C PRO A 535 -12.23 -11.91 -5.96
N ALA A 536 -12.22 -13.23 -6.10
CA ALA A 536 -11.46 -14.10 -5.20
C ALA A 536 -9.94 -13.95 -5.38
N LEU A 537 -9.46 -13.62 -6.59
CA LEU A 537 -8.05 -13.33 -6.82
C LEU A 537 -7.62 -12.04 -6.13
N GLU A 538 -8.49 -11.04 -6.10
CA GLU A 538 -8.22 -9.77 -5.43
C GLU A 538 -7.90 -9.94 -3.94
N GLU A 539 -8.56 -10.88 -3.27
CA GLU A 539 -8.30 -11.18 -1.87
C GLU A 539 -7.00 -11.96 -1.65
N ARG A 540 -6.63 -12.78 -2.63
CA ARG A 540 -5.49 -13.69 -2.52
C ARG A 540 -4.17 -13.07 -2.96
N GLU A 541 -4.17 -12.25 -4.00
CA GLU A 541 -2.98 -11.69 -4.65
C GLU A 541 -3.10 -10.17 -4.87
N PRO A 542 -3.24 -9.35 -3.80
CA PRO A 542 -3.22 -7.90 -3.94
C PRO A 542 -1.79 -7.40 -4.26
N PRO A 543 -1.62 -6.31 -5.02
CA PRO A 543 -2.67 -5.56 -5.70
C PRO A 543 -3.05 -6.21 -7.04
N SER A 544 -4.21 -6.83 -7.10
CA SER A 544 -4.83 -7.28 -8.33
C SER A 544 -5.70 -6.16 -8.92
N GLY A 545 -5.93 -6.16 -10.20
CA GLY A 545 -6.68 -5.11 -10.87
C GLY A 545 -7.39 -5.55 -12.14
N SER A 546 -8.08 -4.60 -12.77
CA SER A 546 -8.92 -4.80 -13.95
C SER A 546 -8.13 -4.89 -15.28
N GLY A 547 -6.89 -5.32 -15.23
CA GLY A 547 -6.08 -5.62 -16.42
C GLY A 547 -6.62 -6.83 -17.18
N ILE A 548 -6.33 -6.88 -18.48
CA ILE A 548 -6.71 -7.98 -19.36
C ILE A 548 -5.49 -8.85 -19.66
N ASP A 549 -5.61 -10.12 -19.35
CA ASP A 549 -4.59 -11.12 -19.56
C ASP A 549 -4.75 -11.79 -20.92
N VAL A 550 -3.61 -12.17 -21.54
CA VAL A 550 -3.53 -12.78 -22.88
C VAL A 550 -2.92 -14.15 -22.78
N TRP A 551 -3.63 -15.15 -23.25
CA TRP A 551 -3.10 -16.50 -23.39
C TRP A 551 -2.62 -16.73 -24.84
N ALA A 552 -1.38 -17.12 -24.97
CA ALA A 552 -0.78 -17.49 -26.24
C ALA A 552 -1.46 -18.74 -26.79
N LYS A 553 -2.02 -18.67 -28.01
CA LYS A 553 -2.86 -19.72 -28.60
C LYS A 553 -2.34 -20.18 -29.96
N ARG A 554 -2.31 -21.50 -30.17
CA ARG A 554 -1.82 -22.13 -31.43
C ARG A 554 -2.85 -23.07 -32.08
N VAL A 555 -4.04 -23.20 -31.52
CA VAL A 555 -5.08 -24.09 -32.01
C VAL A 555 -6.36 -23.34 -32.33
N ARG A 556 -7.19 -23.90 -33.24
CA ARG A 556 -8.45 -23.27 -33.67
C ARG A 556 -9.67 -23.65 -32.84
N TYR A 557 -9.51 -24.47 -31.82
CA TYR A 557 -10.56 -24.89 -30.90
C TYR A 557 -10.31 -24.29 -29.49
N PRO A 558 -11.32 -24.26 -28.62
CA PRO A 558 -11.12 -23.82 -27.24
C PRO A 558 -10.14 -24.72 -26.49
N PHE A 559 -9.12 -24.10 -25.85
CA PHE A 559 -8.04 -24.85 -25.22
C PHE A 559 -7.81 -24.48 -23.73
N MET A 560 -8.29 -23.31 -23.27
CA MET A 560 -7.99 -22.84 -21.93
C MET A 560 -8.41 -23.83 -20.84
N ASP A 561 -9.59 -24.40 -20.92
CA ASP A 561 -10.07 -25.42 -19.99
C ASP A 561 -9.26 -26.72 -19.99
N ARG A 562 -8.64 -27.05 -21.11
CA ARG A 562 -7.74 -28.21 -21.21
C ARG A 562 -6.43 -27.93 -20.50
N GLN A 563 -5.89 -26.71 -20.69
CA GLN A 563 -4.64 -26.26 -20.11
C GLN A 563 -4.77 -26.07 -18.59
N LEU A 564 -5.89 -25.56 -18.10
CA LEU A 564 -6.18 -25.37 -16.67
C LEU A 564 -6.30 -26.67 -15.86
N LYS A 565 -6.43 -27.82 -16.50
CA LYS A 565 -6.38 -29.13 -15.83
C LYS A 565 -4.99 -29.46 -15.27
N PHE A 566 -3.96 -28.77 -15.71
CA PHE A 566 -2.60 -28.96 -15.24
C PHE A 566 -2.24 -27.97 -14.14
N PRO A 567 -1.55 -28.42 -13.08
CA PRO A 567 -1.11 -27.51 -11.99
C PRO A 567 -0.23 -26.36 -12.51
N ASN A 568 0.57 -26.61 -13.55
CA ASN A 568 1.37 -25.60 -14.24
C ASN A 568 0.84 -25.41 -15.67
N TYR A 569 -0.09 -24.48 -15.86
CA TYR A 569 -0.65 -24.08 -17.14
C TYR A 569 0.19 -23.05 -17.90
N HIS A 570 1.33 -22.63 -17.32
CA HIS A 570 2.33 -21.74 -17.94
C HIS A 570 3.32 -22.49 -18.85
N VAL A 571 3.06 -23.74 -19.17
CA VAL A 571 3.90 -24.57 -20.04
C VAL A 571 3.20 -24.86 -21.35
N ASP A 572 3.88 -24.59 -22.49
CA ASP A 572 3.37 -24.91 -23.81
C ASP A 572 3.36 -26.45 -24.04
N ARG A 573 2.14 -26.98 -24.19
CA ARG A 573 1.89 -28.41 -24.50
C ARG A 573 1.40 -28.62 -25.93
N GLY A 574 1.78 -27.72 -26.85
CA GLY A 574 1.42 -27.78 -28.24
C GLY A 574 0.14 -27.04 -28.63
N GLU A 575 -0.65 -26.59 -27.68
CA GLU A 575 -1.90 -25.83 -27.89
C GLU A 575 -1.76 -24.34 -27.57
N GLY A 576 -0.79 -24.00 -26.73
CA GLY A 576 -0.54 -22.66 -26.22
C GLY A 576 -0.28 -22.68 -24.71
N LEU A 577 -0.20 -21.52 -24.10
CA LEU A 577 0.10 -21.35 -22.66
C LEU A 577 -0.32 -19.98 -22.18
N ASP A 578 -0.38 -19.84 -20.85
CA ASP A 578 -0.43 -18.57 -20.14
C ASP A 578 1.01 -18.16 -19.75
N TYR A 579 1.57 -17.11 -20.37
CA TYR A 579 2.86 -16.54 -19.97
C TYR A 579 2.85 -15.00 -19.92
N TYR A 580 1.71 -14.39 -20.22
CA TYR A 580 1.54 -12.95 -20.14
C TYR A 580 1.29 -12.53 -18.70
N ASP A 581 2.25 -11.85 -18.08
CA ASP A 581 2.08 -11.30 -16.73
C ASP A 581 1.53 -9.88 -16.79
N VAL A 582 0.29 -9.69 -16.34
CA VAL A 582 -0.34 -8.37 -16.26
C VAL A 582 0.27 -7.53 -15.14
N GLY A 583 0.65 -8.16 -14.03
CA GLY A 583 1.18 -7.48 -12.87
C GLY A 583 0.28 -6.34 -12.38
N ARG A 584 0.86 -5.17 -12.15
CA ARG A 584 0.12 -3.94 -11.83
C ARG A 584 -0.35 -3.17 -13.06
N GLY A 585 0.02 -3.64 -14.24
CA GLY A 585 -0.33 -3.02 -15.51
C GLY A 585 -1.81 -3.19 -15.91
N ARG A 586 -2.12 -2.69 -17.09
CA ARG A 586 -3.47 -2.81 -17.67
C ARG A 586 -3.61 -4.01 -18.61
N GLY A 587 -2.57 -4.82 -18.73
CA GLY A 587 -2.59 -5.97 -19.62
C GLY A 587 -2.78 -5.54 -21.06
N ALA A 588 -3.74 -6.13 -21.75
CA ALA A 588 -4.08 -5.84 -23.13
C ALA A 588 -5.40 -5.06 -23.22
N GLY A 589 -5.40 -3.76 -22.92
CA GLY A 589 -6.58 -2.91 -23.09
C GLY A 589 -7.45 -2.74 -21.85
N GLY A 590 -6.96 -3.06 -20.66
CA GLY A 590 -7.58 -2.60 -19.41
C GLY A 590 -7.54 -1.08 -19.30
N LEU A 591 -8.53 -0.47 -18.66
CA LEU A 591 -8.61 0.99 -18.60
C LEU A 591 -8.59 1.54 -17.18
N GLY A 592 -8.40 2.85 -17.07
CA GLY A 592 -8.50 3.64 -15.86
C GLY A 592 -8.70 5.11 -16.22
N VAL A 593 -8.99 5.94 -15.23
CA VAL A 593 -9.09 7.40 -15.42
C VAL A 593 -7.71 8.03 -15.28
N TRP A 594 -7.30 8.82 -16.27
CA TRP A 594 -6.05 9.56 -16.25
C TRP A 594 -6.29 10.93 -15.62
N TYR A 595 -5.69 11.17 -14.48
CA TYR A 595 -5.83 12.40 -13.71
C TYR A 595 -4.56 12.66 -12.91
N ASP A 596 -4.12 13.92 -12.90
CA ASP A 596 -2.90 14.37 -12.19
C ASP A 596 -1.65 13.53 -12.56
N ASN A 597 -1.45 13.31 -13.88
CA ASN A 597 -0.36 12.48 -14.44
C ASN A 597 -0.29 11.06 -13.91
N LYS A 598 -1.41 10.50 -13.48
CA LYS A 598 -1.51 9.14 -12.95
C LYS A 598 -2.75 8.44 -13.47
N LEU A 599 -2.67 7.12 -13.62
CA LEU A 599 -3.80 6.28 -13.99
C LEU A 599 -4.48 5.74 -12.72
N TRP A 600 -5.74 6.13 -12.52
CA TRP A 600 -6.59 5.68 -11.42
C TRP A 600 -7.50 4.56 -11.90
N THR A 601 -7.35 3.35 -11.33
CA THR A 601 -7.94 2.14 -11.86
C THR A 601 -8.96 1.54 -10.91
N SER A 602 -9.97 0.85 -11.50
CA SER A 602 -10.83 -0.05 -10.73
C SER A 602 -10.04 -1.22 -10.16
N ARG A 603 -10.67 -1.90 -9.24
CA ARG A 603 -10.29 -3.24 -8.78
C ARG A 603 -10.84 -4.30 -9.75
N ASN A 604 -10.73 -5.58 -9.38
CA ASN A 604 -11.32 -6.66 -10.15
C ASN A 604 -12.84 -6.49 -10.29
N PHE A 605 -13.45 -7.10 -11.28
CA PHE A 605 -14.90 -6.97 -11.48
C PHE A 605 -15.69 -7.49 -10.26
N SER A 606 -16.90 -6.98 -10.09
CA SER A 606 -17.77 -7.34 -8.96
C SER A 606 -18.91 -8.26 -9.35
N THR A 607 -19.45 -8.10 -10.55
CA THR A 607 -20.53 -8.94 -11.09
C THR A 607 -20.25 -9.25 -12.56
N HIS A 608 -20.84 -10.33 -13.06
CA HIS A 608 -20.77 -10.70 -14.47
C HIS A 608 -22.08 -11.28 -14.97
N ALA A 609 -22.27 -11.23 -16.29
CA ALA A 609 -23.34 -11.92 -16.98
C ALA A 609 -22.85 -12.41 -18.34
N ILE A 610 -22.92 -13.73 -18.59
CA ILE A 610 -22.60 -14.32 -19.89
C ILE A 610 -23.90 -14.45 -20.68
N THR A 611 -23.99 -13.75 -21.81
CA THR A 611 -25.20 -13.72 -22.64
C THR A 611 -25.09 -14.61 -23.88
N ARG A 612 -23.85 -14.93 -24.33
CA ARG A 612 -23.61 -15.82 -25.47
C ARG A 612 -22.30 -16.58 -25.29
N THR A 613 -22.32 -17.89 -25.54
CA THR A 613 -21.13 -18.75 -25.46
C THR A 613 -21.35 -20.03 -26.27
N GLY A 614 -20.24 -20.62 -26.78
CA GLY A 614 -20.24 -21.92 -27.44
C GLY A 614 -20.62 -21.91 -28.92
N GLY A 615 -20.85 -20.75 -29.52
CA GLY A 615 -21.23 -20.59 -30.93
C GLY A 615 -20.25 -19.76 -31.75
N ASP A 616 -20.79 -18.91 -32.61
CA ASP A 616 -20.06 -17.99 -33.48
C ASP A 616 -19.59 -16.70 -32.80
N GLU A 617 -20.06 -16.45 -31.56
CA GLU A 617 -19.70 -15.29 -30.76
C GLU A 617 -19.70 -15.63 -29.27
N ALA A 618 -18.71 -15.14 -28.53
CA ALA A 618 -18.72 -15.05 -27.07
C ALA A 618 -19.12 -13.62 -26.67
N ARG A 619 -20.15 -13.48 -25.83
CA ARG A 619 -20.60 -12.18 -25.33
C ARG A 619 -20.90 -12.24 -23.84
N PHE A 620 -20.35 -11.29 -23.11
CA PHE A 620 -20.57 -11.15 -21.67
C PHE A 620 -20.38 -9.69 -21.23
N SER A 621 -20.84 -9.39 -20.04
CA SER A 621 -20.65 -8.10 -19.38
C SER A 621 -20.11 -8.27 -17.97
N VAL A 622 -19.41 -7.25 -17.48
CA VAL A 622 -18.96 -7.16 -16.10
C VAL A 622 -19.23 -5.75 -15.55
N THR A 623 -19.36 -5.66 -14.23
CA THR A 623 -19.41 -4.37 -13.53
C THR A 623 -18.21 -4.22 -12.60
N TYR A 624 -17.75 -3.00 -12.44
CA TYR A 624 -16.69 -2.64 -11.50
C TYR A 624 -17.27 -1.72 -10.44
N ARG A 625 -16.90 -1.97 -9.18
CA ARG A 625 -17.30 -1.15 -8.04
C ARG A 625 -16.75 0.28 -8.20
N PRO A 626 -17.40 1.28 -7.57
CA PRO A 626 -16.86 2.62 -7.54
C PRO A 626 -15.43 2.66 -7.05
N TRP A 627 -14.59 3.42 -7.77
CA TRP A 627 -13.23 3.73 -7.36
C TRP A 627 -12.98 5.23 -7.41
N PRO A 628 -12.16 5.77 -6.50
CA PRO A 628 -11.85 7.19 -6.48
C PRO A 628 -10.89 7.56 -7.62
N VAL A 629 -11.11 8.74 -8.21
CA VAL A 629 -10.22 9.36 -9.21
C VAL A 629 -9.67 10.69 -8.74
N ASP A 630 -10.29 11.27 -7.73
CA ASP A 630 -9.80 12.38 -6.91
C ASP A 630 -10.46 12.32 -5.52
N VAL A 631 -10.21 13.29 -4.65
CA VAL A 631 -10.70 13.25 -3.26
C VAL A 631 -12.22 13.27 -3.12
N VAL A 632 -12.96 13.71 -4.15
CA VAL A 632 -14.42 13.83 -4.11
C VAL A 632 -15.12 13.02 -5.19
N ARG A 633 -14.43 12.72 -6.29
CA ARG A 633 -15.01 12.09 -7.47
C ARG A 633 -14.78 10.58 -7.45
N ASN A 634 -15.87 9.83 -7.62
CA ASN A 634 -15.85 8.39 -7.83
C ASN A 634 -16.32 8.07 -9.25
N VAL A 635 -15.75 6.98 -9.80
CA VAL A 635 -16.15 6.43 -11.10
C VAL A 635 -16.50 4.95 -10.89
N TRP A 636 -17.49 4.46 -11.60
CA TRP A 636 -17.84 3.03 -11.70
C TRP A 636 -18.13 2.68 -13.14
N GLU A 637 -17.98 1.41 -13.48
CA GLU A 637 -18.01 0.99 -14.88
C GLU A 637 -18.88 -0.24 -15.08
N THR A 638 -19.57 -0.26 -16.23
CA THR A 638 -20.09 -1.48 -16.86
C THR A 638 -19.37 -1.66 -18.19
N ARG A 639 -18.80 -2.84 -18.42
CA ARG A 639 -18.08 -3.17 -19.66
C ARG A 639 -18.67 -4.42 -20.29
N GLU A 640 -19.05 -4.31 -21.55
CA GLU A 640 -19.50 -5.44 -22.38
C GLU A 640 -18.36 -5.88 -23.29
N PHE A 641 -18.24 -7.19 -23.47
CA PHE A 641 -17.26 -7.85 -24.31
C PHE A 641 -17.97 -8.66 -25.38
N SER A 642 -17.48 -8.57 -26.61
CA SER A 642 -17.96 -9.35 -27.74
C SER A 642 -16.77 -9.83 -28.56
N LEU A 643 -16.60 -11.15 -28.68
CA LEU A 643 -15.56 -11.80 -29.46
C LEU A 643 -16.20 -12.75 -30.48
N PRO A 644 -16.31 -12.34 -31.75
CA PRO A 644 -16.81 -13.21 -32.80
C PRO A 644 -15.76 -14.24 -33.26
N LEU A 645 -16.23 -15.33 -33.81
CA LEU A 645 -15.36 -16.32 -34.48
C LEU A 645 -14.60 -15.66 -35.63
N GLY A 646 -13.35 -16.03 -35.82
CA GLY A 646 -12.47 -15.54 -36.89
C GLY A 646 -11.87 -14.15 -36.64
N SER A 647 -12.11 -13.52 -35.46
CA SER A 647 -11.56 -12.23 -35.11
C SER A 647 -10.36 -12.35 -34.18
N ASN A 648 -9.33 -11.53 -34.41
CA ASN A 648 -8.26 -11.31 -33.42
C ASN A 648 -8.58 -10.20 -32.43
N PHE A 649 -9.76 -9.55 -32.56
CA PHE A 649 -10.16 -8.43 -31.75
C PHE A 649 -11.40 -8.75 -30.92
N THR A 650 -11.32 -8.49 -29.62
CA THR A 650 -12.48 -8.36 -28.74
C THR A 650 -12.98 -6.92 -28.83
N ARG A 651 -14.25 -6.74 -29.15
CA ARG A 651 -14.94 -5.46 -29.08
C ARG A 651 -15.40 -5.24 -27.65
N MET A 652 -15.08 -4.09 -27.11
CA MET A 652 -15.50 -3.67 -25.77
C MET A 652 -16.37 -2.42 -25.84
N THR A 653 -17.52 -2.44 -25.16
CA THR A 653 -18.36 -1.27 -24.95
C THR A 653 -18.33 -0.93 -23.48
N SER A 654 -17.69 0.19 -23.15
CA SER A 654 -17.55 0.64 -21.76
C SER A 654 -18.48 1.83 -21.49
N THR A 655 -19.19 1.80 -20.37
CA THR A 655 -19.95 2.92 -19.82
C THR A 655 -19.36 3.27 -18.45
N LEU A 656 -18.67 4.39 -18.39
CA LEU A 656 -18.16 4.95 -17.16
C LEU A 656 -19.20 5.93 -16.60
N ASN A 657 -19.60 5.72 -15.37
CA ASN A 657 -20.46 6.62 -14.62
C ASN A 657 -19.63 7.33 -13.55
N SER A 658 -20.08 8.49 -13.13
CA SER A 658 -19.43 9.27 -12.08
C SER A 658 -20.45 10.00 -11.23
N ASN A 659 -20.08 10.41 -10.03
CA ASN A 659 -20.83 11.38 -9.23
C ASN A 659 -20.68 12.82 -9.75
N SER A 660 -20.10 13.00 -10.93
CA SER A 660 -19.92 14.28 -11.65
C SER A 660 -20.15 14.07 -13.14
N ASP A 661 -20.75 15.06 -13.81
CA ASP A 661 -20.98 15.07 -15.25
C ASP A 661 -19.75 15.56 -16.06
N ALA A 662 -18.69 16.01 -15.39
CA ALA A 662 -17.48 16.48 -16.06
C ALA A 662 -16.84 15.35 -16.89
N PRO A 663 -16.41 15.65 -18.14
CA PRO A 663 -15.71 14.67 -18.97
C PRO A 663 -14.52 14.03 -18.25
N LEU A 664 -14.29 12.76 -18.54
CA LEU A 664 -13.15 12.01 -18.04
C LEU A 664 -12.11 11.80 -19.14
N ILE A 665 -10.84 11.88 -18.80
CA ILE A 665 -9.78 11.35 -19.65
C ILE A 665 -9.50 9.94 -19.22
N VAL A 666 -9.68 8.99 -20.12
CA VAL A 666 -9.50 7.56 -19.86
C VAL A 666 -8.23 7.08 -20.54
N GLY A 667 -7.35 6.46 -19.80
CA GLY A 667 -6.20 5.74 -20.31
C GLY A 667 -6.55 4.29 -20.59
N ILE A 668 -6.48 3.88 -21.84
CA ILE A 668 -6.59 2.47 -22.25
C ILE A 668 -5.16 1.96 -22.38
N GLY A 669 -4.78 0.96 -21.57
CA GLY A 669 -3.38 0.62 -21.34
C GLY A 669 -2.95 -0.70 -21.95
N ILE A 670 -1.66 -0.76 -22.30
CA ILE A 670 -0.92 -1.98 -22.61
C ILE A 670 0.22 -2.08 -21.59
N SER A 671 0.33 -3.23 -20.90
CA SER A 671 1.40 -3.44 -19.91
C SER A 671 2.79 -3.36 -20.55
N LYS A 672 3.71 -2.65 -19.90
CA LYS A 672 5.12 -2.60 -20.27
C LYS A 672 5.77 -3.93 -19.91
N ARG A 673 6.28 -4.62 -20.93
CA ARG A 673 6.98 -5.88 -20.73
C ARG A 673 8.42 -5.76 -21.23
N ARG A 674 9.32 -6.23 -20.40
CA ARG A 674 10.77 -6.21 -20.66
C ARG A 674 11.37 -7.56 -20.31
N ASN A 675 12.35 -7.98 -21.07
CA ASN A 675 13.17 -9.16 -20.78
C ASN A 675 14.64 -8.87 -21.12
N ALA A 676 15.50 -9.89 -21.09
CA ALA A 676 16.92 -9.76 -21.44
C ALA A 676 17.16 -9.21 -22.86
N ASN A 677 16.20 -9.34 -23.77
CA ASN A 677 16.28 -8.88 -25.16
C ASN A 677 15.72 -7.46 -25.36
N GLY A 678 15.35 -6.75 -24.30
CA GLY A 678 14.98 -5.33 -24.35
C GLY A 678 13.56 -5.03 -23.86
N ALA A 679 13.02 -3.89 -24.35
CA ALA A 679 11.73 -3.33 -23.93
C ALA A 679 10.62 -3.51 -24.98
N GLY A 680 10.84 -4.25 -26.05
CA GLY A 680 9.88 -4.37 -27.16
C GLY A 680 9.71 -3.10 -27.99
N PHE A 681 8.65 -3.07 -28.81
CA PHE A 681 8.36 -1.98 -29.73
C PHE A 681 6.94 -1.46 -29.52
N VAL A 682 6.81 -0.17 -29.25
CA VAL A 682 5.51 0.50 -29.16
C VAL A 682 5.30 1.42 -30.37
N THR A 683 4.15 1.30 -31.03
CA THR A 683 3.71 2.15 -32.13
C THR A 683 2.48 2.91 -31.70
N ARG A 684 2.49 4.24 -31.91
CA ARG A 684 1.42 5.19 -31.57
C ARG A 684 0.93 5.90 -32.83
N ASP A 685 -0.37 5.81 -33.09
CA ASP A 685 -1.00 6.40 -34.29
C ASP A 685 -2.32 7.05 -33.87
N ALA A 686 -2.23 8.31 -33.43
CA ALA A 686 -3.40 9.07 -33.00
C ALA A 686 -4.39 9.32 -34.12
N ALA A 687 -3.90 9.54 -35.36
CA ALA A 687 -4.76 9.81 -36.52
C ALA A 687 -5.71 8.65 -36.85
N ASN A 688 -5.32 7.43 -36.52
CA ASN A 688 -6.14 6.23 -36.69
C ASN A 688 -6.61 5.61 -35.37
N GLY A 689 -6.39 6.30 -34.23
CA GLY A 689 -6.83 5.86 -32.91
C GLY A 689 -6.21 4.55 -32.46
N ARG A 690 -4.90 4.36 -32.67
CA ARG A 690 -4.22 3.08 -32.44
C ARG A 690 -3.02 3.21 -31.53
N ILE A 691 -2.85 2.23 -30.63
CA ILE A 691 -1.59 1.96 -29.95
C ILE A 691 -1.32 0.46 -30.06
N MET A 692 -0.10 0.12 -30.46
CA MET A 692 0.32 -1.28 -30.66
C MET A 692 1.62 -1.51 -29.90
N PHE A 693 1.76 -2.71 -29.38
CA PHE A 693 2.97 -3.16 -28.70
C PHE A 693 3.33 -4.56 -29.18
N TRP A 694 4.61 -4.75 -29.52
CA TRP A 694 5.19 -6.05 -29.82
C TRP A 694 6.27 -6.33 -28.78
N GLU A 695 6.10 -7.42 -28.01
CA GLU A 695 7.04 -7.80 -26.99
C GLU A 695 8.44 -8.09 -27.51
N PRO A 696 9.50 -7.88 -26.69
CA PRO A 696 10.81 -8.42 -27.02
C PRO A 696 10.74 -9.95 -27.07
N GLU A 697 11.47 -10.55 -27.99
CA GLU A 697 11.46 -12.01 -28.17
C GLU A 697 11.90 -12.72 -26.87
N ASP A 698 11.08 -13.63 -26.39
CA ASP A 698 11.43 -14.58 -25.36
C ASP A 698 11.91 -15.89 -26.02
N PRO A 699 13.11 -16.40 -25.67
CA PRO A 699 13.67 -17.60 -26.29
C PRO A 699 12.81 -18.85 -26.11
N GLU A 700 12.04 -18.94 -25.02
CA GLU A 700 11.17 -20.09 -24.72
C GLU A 700 9.76 -19.89 -25.27
N HIS A 701 9.24 -18.66 -25.31
CA HIS A 701 7.82 -18.41 -25.56
C HIS A 701 7.54 -17.58 -26.82
N GLY A 702 8.55 -16.92 -27.41
CA GLY A 702 8.37 -16.02 -28.55
C GLY A 702 7.91 -14.64 -28.12
N SER A 703 7.10 -13.96 -28.94
CA SER A 703 6.62 -12.59 -28.69
C SER A 703 5.11 -12.53 -28.82
N LEU A 704 4.47 -11.76 -27.92
CA LEU A 704 3.07 -11.35 -28.08
C LEU A 704 2.99 -9.98 -28.75
N GLY A 705 2.02 -9.82 -29.61
CA GLY A 705 1.60 -8.55 -30.18
C GLY A 705 0.27 -8.14 -29.58
N ILE A 706 0.17 -6.91 -29.08
CA ILE A 706 -1.05 -6.33 -28.53
C ILE A 706 -1.42 -5.10 -29.35
N ALA A 707 -2.70 -4.89 -29.62
CA ALA A 707 -3.23 -3.67 -30.22
C ALA A 707 -4.48 -3.19 -29.47
N VAL A 708 -4.54 -1.89 -29.23
CA VAL A 708 -5.74 -1.19 -28.75
C VAL A 708 -6.15 -0.19 -29.81
N VAL A 709 -7.42 -0.17 -30.16
CA VAL A 709 -7.99 0.73 -31.16
C VAL A 709 -9.25 1.40 -30.61
N ALA A 710 -9.31 2.71 -30.66
CA ALA A 710 -10.45 3.52 -30.25
C ALA A 710 -10.86 4.47 -31.38
N ASP A 711 -12.05 5.09 -31.26
CA ASP A 711 -12.49 6.13 -32.17
C ASP A 711 -11.45 7.27 -32.22
N PRO A 712 -10.83 7.55 -33.36
CA PRO A 712 -9.83 8.60 -33.47
C PRO A 712 -10.31 9.97 -33.01
N SER A 713 -11.63 10.25 -33.11
CA SER A 713 -12.22 11.51 -32.67
C SER A 713 -12.22 11.69 -31.15
N MET A 714 -12.03 10.61 -30.39
CA MET A 714 -11.96 10.62 -28.93
C MET A 714 -10.52 10.69 -28.40
N VAL A 715 -9.51 10.45 -29.27
CA VAL A 715 -8.12 10.35 -28.85
C VAL A 715 -7.54 11.73 -28.55
N GLU A 716 -7.14 11.94 -27.30
CA GLU A 716 -6.46 13.16 -26.81
C GLU A 716 -4.93 13.06 -26.97
N GLY A 717 -4.38 11.85 -27.06
CA GLY A 717 -2.95 11.62 -27.14
C GLY A 717 -2.52 10.33 -26.49
N PHE A 718 -1.25 10.28 -26.10
CA PHE A 718 -0.65 9.13 -25.44
C PHE A 718 0.10 9.58 -24.20
N ALA A 719 0.10 8.70 -23.21
CA ALA A 719 0.89 8.85 -22.00
C ALA A 719 1.54 7.49 -21.65
N GLU A 720 2.36 7.51 -20.63
CA GLU A 720 2.90 6.29 -20.05
C GLU A 720 3.17 6.51 -18.55
N ASP A 721 3.00 5.44 -17.78
CA ASP A 721 3.40 5.38 -16.39
C ASP A 721 4.49 4.30 -16.20
N ALA A 722 4.77 3.92 -14.97
CA ALA A 722 5.78 2.90 -14.67
C ALA A 722 5.46 1.54 -15.31
N ASP A 723 4.18 1.19 -15.39
CA ASP A 723 3.69 -0.15 -15.74
C ASP A 723 3.01 -0.20 -17.14
N ASN A 724 2.66 0.94 -17.74
CA ASN A 724 1.81 0.97 -18.94
C ASN A 724 2.26 1.93 -20.04
N TYR A 725 1.96 1.57 -21.30
CA TYR A 725 1.76 2.49 -22.41
C TYR A 725 0.27 2.78 -22.53
N LEU A 726 -0.12 4.05 -22.63
CA LEU A 726 -1.52 4.50 -22.55
C LEU A 726 -1.94 5.26 -23.81
N MET A 727 -3.11 4.92 -24.33
CA MET A 727 -3.86 5.79 -25.24
C MET A 727 -4.91 6.54 -24.41
N LEU A 728 -4.88 7.87 -24.46
CA LEU A 728 -5.80 8.73 -23.73
C LEU A 728 -6.99 9.08 -24.61
N VAL A 729 -8.19 8.79 -24.11
CA VAL A 729 -9.45 9.11 -24.80
C VAL A 729 -10.36 9.93 -23.89
N ARG A 730 -11.09 10.88 -24.48
CA ARG A 730 -12.09 11.68 -23.77
C ARG A 730 -13.43 10.97 -23.78
N VAL A 731 -14.02 10.78 -22.62
CA VAL A 731 -15.34 10.16 -22.47
C VAL A 731 -16.28 11.04 -21.62
N THR A 732 -17.58 10.95 -21.90
CA THR A 732 -18.60 11.59 -21.09
C THR A 732 -19.22 10.57 -20.16
N PRO A 733 -19.29 10.84 -18.84
CA PRO A 733 -19.94 9.94 -17.89
C PRO A 733 -21.38 9.57 -18.33
N GLY A 734 -21.75 8.31 -18.13
CA GLY A 734 -23.07 7.80 -18.54
C GLY A 734 -23.24 7.55 -20.03
N ARG A 735 -22.25 7.88 -20.88
CA ARG A 735 -22.29 7.61 -22.33
C ARG A 735 -21.41 6.41 -22.67
N PRO A 736 -21.95 5.38 -23.32
CA PRO A 736 -21.15 4.26 -23.77
C PRO A 736 -20.17 4.68 -24.88
N PHE A 737 -18.95 4.15 -24.82
CA PHE A 737 -17.98 4.26 -25.89
C PHE A 737 -17.42 2.88 -26.25
N VAL A 738 -16.94 2.74 -27.48
CA VAL A 738 -16.45 1.48 -28.01
C VAL A 738 -14.95 1.56 -28.29
N TYR A 739 -14.25 0.54 -27.88
CA TYR A 739 -12.87 0.31 -28.27
C TYR A 739 -12.63 -1.17 -28.52
N TYR A 740 -11.50 -1.49 -29.16
CA TYR A 740 -11.14 -2.85 -29.50
C TYR A 740 -9.78 -3.17 -28.89
N MET A 741 -9.65 -4.41 -28.46
CA MET A 741 -8.39 -5.01 -28.04
C MET A 741 -8.11 -6.24 -28.89
N GLY A 742 -6.92 -6.33 -29.45
CA GLY A 742 -6.47 -7.48 -30.23
C GLY A 742 -5.14 -8.03 -29.73
N SER A 743 -4.95 -9.33 -29.93
CA SER A 743 -3.69 -10.00 -29.60
C SER A 743 -3.21 -10.94 -30.71
N ALA A 744 -1.90 -11.15 -30.73
CA ALA A 744 -1.20 -12.04 -31.63
C ALA A 744 -0.05 -12.74 -30.91
N TRP A 745 0.37 -13.91 -31.40
CA TRP A 745 1.52 -14.63 -30.89
C TRP A 745 2.44 -15.08 -32.02
N SER A 746 3.75 -14.79 -31.92
CA SER A 746 4.72 -15.12 -32.97
C SER A 746 4.84 -16.62 -33.24
N ARG A 747 4.49 -17.48 -32.28
CA ARG A 747 4.43 -18.93 -32.43
C ARG A 747 3.00 -19.45 -32.61
N GLY A 748 2.04 -18.55 -32.81
CA GLY A 748 0.68 -18.86 -33.20
C GLY A 748 0.56 -19.19 -34.69
N LEU A 749 -0.68 -19.19 -35.20
CA LEU A 749 -0.97 -19.58 -36.59
C LEU A 749 -1.05 -18.40 -37.57
N ASP A 750 -1.12 -17.14 -37.07
CA ASP A 750 -1.52 -16.02 -37.91
C ASP A 750 -0.41 -15.00 -38.17
N PHE A 751 0.43 -14.68 -37.17
CA PHE A 751 1.37 -13.55 -37.22
C PHE A 751 2.76 -13.98 -36.72
N PRO A 752 3.71 -14.26 -37.57
CA PRO A 752 5.04 -14.69 -37.15
C PRO A 752 5.91 -13.54 -36.62
N ASP A 753 5.57 -12.28 -36.93
CA ASP A 753 6.40 -11.12 -36.60
C ASP A 753 5.58 -9.83 -36.42
N ARG A 754 6.26 -8.82 -35.91
CA ARG A 754 5.70 -7.47 -35.66
C ARG A 754 5.13 -6.85 -36.93
N ARG A 755 5.81 -6.98 -38.07
CA ARG A 755 5.43 -6.34 -39.33
C ARG A 755 4.10 -6.89 -39.86
N SER A 756 3.92 -8.19 -39.82
CA SER A 756 2.67 -8.84 -40.20
C SER A 756 1.50 -8.44 -39.30
N TRP A 757 1.74 -8.37 -38.01
CA TRP A 757 0.73 -7.91 -37.05
C TRP A 757 0.34 -6.43 -37.24
N GLU A 758 1.31 -5.52 -37.33
CA GLU A 758 1.04 -4.09 -37.51
C GLU A 758 0.32 -3.83 -38.87
N ALA A 759 0.73 -4.53 -39.93
CA ALA A 759 0.04 -4.42 -41.22
C ALA A 759 -1.42 -4.90 -41.14
N PHE A 760 -1.65 -6.01 -40.44
CA PHE A 760 -2.99 -6.54 -40.21
C PHE A 760 -3.85 -5.54 -39.44
N VAL A 761 -3.36 -4.99 -38.33
CA VAL A 761 -4.07 -3.98 -37.51
C VAL A 761 -4.37 -2.73 -38.34
N ALA A 762 -3.42 -2.32 -39.19
CA ALA A 762 -3.58 -1.15 -40.05
C ALA A 762 -4.69 -1.32 -41.11
N ASP A 763 -4.89 -2.54 -41.57
CA ASP A 763 -5.89 -2.84 -42.59
C ASP A 763 -7.31 -3.08 -42.02
N GLN A 764 -7.45 -3.20 -40.69
CA GLN A 764 -8.76 -3.41 -40.05
C GLN A 764 -9.64 -2.16 -40.12
N ALA A 765 -10.94 -2.37 -40.31
CA ALA A 765 -11.97 -1.34 -40.13
C ALA A 765 -12.83 -1.69 -38.90
N PHE A 766 -13.04 -0.71 -38.03
CA PHE A 766 -13.73 -0.87 -36.76
C PHE A 766 -15.02 -0.05 -36.70
N ASP A 767 -16.06 -0.57 -36.07
CA ASP A 767 -17.30 0.12 -35.81
C ASP A 767 -17.36 0.59 -34.36
N PHE A 768 -17.21 1.89 -34.14
CA PHE A 768 -17.18 2.51 -32.81
C PHE A 768 -18.57 2.94 -32.32
N ARG A 769 -19.65 2.65 -33.03
CA ARG A 769 -21.00 2.97 -32.55
C ARG A 769 -21.42 1.98 -31.49
N PRO A 770 -21.85 2.45 -30.32
CA PRO A 770 -22.48 1.56 -29.35
C PRO A 770 -23.67 0.81 -29.96
N ALA A 771 -23.89 -0.43 -29.54
CA ALA A 771 -25.10 -1.14 -29.94
C ALA A 771 -26.34 -0.39 -29.43
N PRO A 772 -27.43 -0.37 -30.19
CA PRO A 772 -28.65 0.34 -29.82
C PRO A 772 -29.30 -0.24 -28.55
#